data_72fdce57ccf695649bf1d6cf14c77f8a
#
_entry.id   72fdce57ccf695649bf1d6cf14c77f8a
#
_cell.length_a   1.000
_cell.length_b   1.000
_cell.length_c   1.000
_cell.angle_alpha   90.00
_cell.angle_beta   90.00
_cell.angle_gamma   90.00
#
_symmetry.space_group_name_H-M   'P 1'
#
loop_
_entity.id
_entity.type
_entity.pdbx_description
1 polymer ?
#
loop_
_entity_poly.entity_id
_entity_poly.type
_entity_poly.pdbx_seq_one_letter_code
_entity_poly.pdbx_strand_id
1 'polypeptide(L)'
;MKIFSLLFSLFLLVSVMAENRIPAVHVPGSVGGTALCGEGALLYLAGEGKLQIYDTSVPSKPRKISELGGLPNWESRQILVHRGFAYLTARHRGVWIIDVRNPSKPLIAGTFDTAELATGIEASGDILFVTLRVFGVQIFDISNPVKPKHLNLHRTFEAQSAYCANGILAVGDWGNSTVLLLDASDPARPKQLSRIELDGFGDGVYIQENILYASTGHNSRKGTQKERKGAGHGLEIFDISNPRAPERLGGVKFPKFYSLGGDFWTPRPAGPLLAAADTHNGLFLVDVRDRRNPRITGRVILPEGNQKMADCVGGIVPGNGVIYLAGEKTGLFVAEVPESRPLPPRSGTLAVRTKSSAKEVPGFTRYECGGMVRRVRVSGNTVYAAASDAGLLVFQNTPQGLKEIQRITGNRIYDVDISGSLLVSAGNGFELTSYRILPDGTLKKLGSLRTWIPMQIVHLYEDGKIAAVSGGTGRVNFFDLNNPEKPVQKKYFAEKRILYIDVFPEQTLNGFLPISVHGMGLSWYHLNGTAAERLENNPSVQFHQLDGIAVLKDRFFIPSKRNGYYLLAPEDFGKAGLRKEFRADVPILGLPMWDGGKRLFLSDSRNGIVSEFDASSPEHLKLIRQVDVHPGTAGRAALLNGRLVIPAGFSGFYLENSKNSD
;
A
#
# COMPACT_ATOMS: atom_id res chain seq x y z
N MET A 1 -75.57 19.02 23.05
CA MET A 1 -74.47 19.94 22.69
C MET A 1 -73.29 19.07 22.27
N LYS A 2 -73.08 18.96 20.96
CA LYS A 2 -71.96 18.18 20.39
C LYS A 2 -70.84 19.17 20.05
N ILE A 3 -69.70 18.99 20.67
CA ILE A 3 -68.49 19.76 20.36
C ILE A 3 -67.75 19.01 19.24
N PHE A 4 -67.63 19.66 18.08
CA PHE A 4 -66.81 19.22 16.96
C PHE A 4 -65.33 19.48 17.26
N SER A 5 -64.55 18.42 17.35
CA SER A 5 -63.10 18.50 17.41
C SER A 5 -62.55 18.48 15.98
N LEU A 6 -61.97 19.59 15.55
CA LEU A 6 -61.25 19.72 14.27
C LEU A 6 -59.83 19.21 14.46
N LEU A 7 -59.54 18.00 13.98
CA LEU A 7 -58.17 17.50 13.83
C LEU A 7 -57.54 18.14 12.59
N PHE A 8 -56.63 19.09 12.82
CA PHE A 8 -55.73 19.59 11.81
C PHE A 8 -54.60 18.56 11.64
N SER A 9 -54.72 17.73 10.62
CA SER A 9 -53.62 16.86 10.18
C SER A 9 -52.58 17.70 9.47
N LEU A 10 -51.51 18.01 10.18
CA LEU A 10 -50.32 18.61 9.58
C LEU A 10 -49.63 17.54 8.75
N PHE A 11 -49.92 17.48 7.46
CA PHE A 11 -49.09 16.74 6.51
C PHE A 11 -47.76 17.46 6.40
N LEU A 12 -46.74 16.96 7.12
CA LEU A 12 -45.36 17.24 6.77
C LEU A 12 -45.13 16.62 5.38
N LEU A 13 -45.23 17.44 4.35
CA LEU A 13 -44.65 17.13 3.05
C LEU A 13 -43.14 17.09 3.23
N VAL A 14 -42.60 15.92 3.60
CA VAL A 14 -41.24 15.58 3.27
C VAL A 14 -41.24 15.47 1.75
N SER A 15 -40.89 16.54 1.07
CA SER A 15 -40.56 16.50 -0.34
C SER A 15 -39.31 15.61 -0.43
N VAL A 16 -39.53 14.34 -0.69
CA VAL A 16 -38.50 13.49 -1.29
C VAL A 16 -38.21 14.16 -2.62
N MET A 17 -37.20 15.03 -2.64
CA MET A 17 -36.68 15.56 -3.89
C MET A 17 -36.36 14.32 -4.73
N ALA A 18 -37.11 14.15 -5.82
CA ALA A 18 -36.83 13.08 -6.77
C ALA A 18 -35.38 13.22 -7.14
N GLU A 19 -34.59 12.18 -6.83
CA GLU A 19 -33.16 12.16 -7.08
C GLU A 19 -32.96 12.42 -8.58
N ASN A 20 -32.39 13.57 -8.94
CA ASN A 20 -32.15 13.92 -10.33
C ASN A 20 -31.10 12.95 -10.91
N ARG A 21 -31.57 11.86 -11.49
CA ARG A 21 -30.72 10.83 -12.09
C ARG A 21 -30.27 11.26 -13.47
N ILE A 22 -28.95 11.36 -13.64
CA ILE A 22 -28.33 11.71 -14.90
C ILE A 22 -27.97 10.41 -15.60
N PRO A 23 -28.44 10.16 -16.83
CA PRO A 23 -28.08 8.99 -17.59
C PRO A 23 -26.58 9.03 -17.99
N ALA A 24 -25.95 7.87 -18.01
CA ALA A 24 -24.59 7.70 -18.53
C ALA A 24 -24.60 6.70 -19.67
N VAL A 25 -23.94 7.05 -20.77
CA VAL A 25 -23.84 6.22 -21.98
C VAL A 25 -22.55 5.43 -21.96
N HIS A 26 -22.63 4.12 -22.09
CA HIS A 26 -21.48 3.23 -22.16
C HIS A 26 -20.69 3.44 -23.46
N VAL A 27 -19.37 3.46 -23.36
CA VAL A 27 -18.45 3.50 -24.51
C VAL A 27 -18.09 2.06 -24.93
N PRO A 28 -18.59 1.58 -26.07
CA PRO A 28 -18.41 0.19 -26.47
C PRO A 28 -16.93 -0.22 -26.61
N GLY A 29 -16.59 -1.42 -26.14
CA GLY A 29 -15.22 -1.96 -26.22
C GLY A 29 -14.24 -1.34 -25.23
N SER A 30 -14.73 -0.59 -24.23
CA SER A 30 -13.94 -0.16 -23.10
C SER A 30 -13.76 -1.29 -22.09
N VAL A 31 -12.56 -1.32 -21.45
CA VAL A 31 -12.25 -2.29 -20.37
C VAL A 31 -12.80 -1.80 -19.04
N GLY A 32 -13.20 -2.72 -18.18
CA GLY A 32 -13.50 -2.42 -16.77
C GLY A 32 -12.21 -2.00 -16.05
N GLY A 33 -12.28 -0.92 -15.25
CA GLY A 33 -11.12 -0.42 -14.53
C GLY A 33 -11.44 0.79 -13.66
N THR A 34 -10.54 1.09 -12.74
CA THR A 34 -10.69 2.21 -11.80
C THR A 34 -9.74 3.37 -12.10
N ALA A 35 -8.68 3.11 -12.85
CA ALA A 35 -7.64 4.07 -13.16
C ALA A 35 -8.01 4.88 -14.41
N LEU A 36 -8.52 6.11 -14.21
CA LEU A 36 -8.93 7.03 -15.28
C LEU A 36 -8.25 8.38 -15.09
N CYS A 37 -7.63 8.91 -16.16
CA CYS A 37 -7.01 10.22 -16.18
C CYS A 37 -7.26 10.92 -17.51
N GLY A 38 -7.40 12.24 -17.49
CA GLY A 38 -7.50 13.09 -18.69
C GLY A 38 -6.28 14.02 -18.81
N GLU A 39 -5.80 14.23 -20.03
CA GLU A 39 -4.79 15.23 -20.36
C GLU A 39 -5.10 15.84 -21.74
N GLY A 40 -5.44 17.13 -21.76
CA GLY A 40 -5.90 17.81 -22.99
C GLY A 40 -7.15 17.15 -23.55
N ALA A 41 -7.10 16.76 -24.83
CA ALA A 41 -8.19 16.04 -25.51
C ALA A 41 -8.02 14.52 -25.46
N LEU A 42 -7.21 13.99 -24.55
CA LEU A 42 -6.96 12.57 -24.39
C LEU A 42 -7.46 12.06 -23.06
N LEU A 43 -8.00 10.84 -23.09
CA LEU A 43 -8.44 10.11 -21.91
C LEU A 43 -7.72 8.76 -21.84
N TYR A 44 -7.24 8.40 -20.67
CA TYR A 44 -6.45 7.21 -20.40
C TYR A 44 -7.20 6.34 -19.38
N LEU A 45 -7.60 5.15 -19.79
CA LEU A 45 -8.28 4.16 -18.95
C LEU A 45 -7.40 2.92 -18.79
N ALA A 46 -7.04 2.57 -17.56
CA ALA A 46 -6.34 1.33 -17.28
C ALA A 46 -7.21 0.36 -16.48
N GLY A 47 -7.28 -0.87 -16.97
CA GLY A 47 -8.04 -1.97 -16.37
C GLY A 47 -7.85 -3.26 -17.14
N GLU A 48 -8.21 -4.39 -16.57
CA GLU A 48 -8.13 -5.71 -17.20
C GLU A 48 -6.77 -6.03 -17.88
N GLY A 49 -5.66 -5.52 -17.28
CA GLY A 49 -4.31 -5.72 -17.82
C GLY A 49 -3.96 -4.87 -19.04
N LYS A 50 -4.75 -3.84 -19.33
CA LYS A 50 -4.61 -2.99 -20.51
C LYS A 50 -4.65 -1.51 -20.15
N LEU A 51 -4.03 -0.69 -20.99
CA LEU A 51 -4.26 0.76 -21.09
C LEU A 51 -4.98 1.04 -22.40
N GLN A 52 -6.12 1.72 -22.35
CA GLN A 52 -6.81 2.22 -23.52
C GLN A 52 -6.71 3.75 -23.55
N ILE A 53 -6.42 4.31 -24.72
CA ILE A 53 -6.33 5.77 -24.92
C ILE A 53 -7.45 6.19 -25.87
N TYR A 54 -8.16 7.25 -25.49
CA TYR A 54 -9.29 7.77 -26.24
C TYR A 54 -9.04 9.23 -26.62
N ASP A 55 -9.47 9.60 -27.84
CA ASP A 55 -9.63 10.96 -28.29
C ASP A 55 -11.00 11.49 -27.85
N THR A 56 -11.01 12.61 -27.16
CA THR A 56 -12.21 13.28 -26.63
C THR A 56 -12.44 14.65 -27.30
N SER A 57 -11.91 14.88 -28.52
CA SER A 57 -12.17 16.10 -29.30
C SER A 57 -13.66 16.33 -29.51
N VAL A 58 -14.44 15.25 -29.59
CA VAL A 58 -15.91 15.26 -29.48
C VAL A 58 -16.29 14.70 -28.11
N PRO A 59 -16.53 15.54 -27.10
CA PRO A 59 -16.66 15.10 -25.70
C PRO A 59 -17.70 14.02 -25.45
N SER A 60 -18.86 14.08 -26.11
CA SER A 60 -19.93 13.09 -25.97
C SER A 60 -19.65 11.76 -26.69
N LYS A 61 -18.61 11.69 -27.53
CA LYS A 61 -18.29 10.52 -28.37
C LYS A 61 -16.79 10.20 -28.33
N PRO A 62 -16.24 9.78 -27.19
CA PRO A 62 -14.82 9.42 -27.10
C PRO A 62 -14.49 8.26 -28.05
N ARG A 63 -13.42 8.42 -28.83
CA ARG A 63 -12.98 7.46 -29.84
C ARG A 63 -11.68 6.79 -29.41
N LYS A 64 -11.68 5.47 -29.27
CA LYS A 64 -10.44 4.72 -28.94
C LYS A 64 -9.38 4.91 -30.01
N ILE A 65 -8.19 5.39 -29.61
CA ILE A 65 -7.02 5.58 -30.47
C ILE A 65 -6.13 4.34 -30.45
N SER A 66 -5.88 3.80 -29.25
CA SER A 66 -4.92 2.71 -29.08
C SER A 66 -5.24 1.87 -27.84
N GLU A 67 -4.60 0.71 -27.77
CA GLU A 67 -4.65 -0.21 -26.64
C GLU A 67 -3.27 -0.84 -26.42
N LEU A 68 -2.77 -0.84 -25.18
CA LEU A 68 -1.54 -1.48 -24.75
C LEU A 68 -1.87 -2.56 -23.73
N GLY A 69 -1.47 -3.81 -23.98
CA GLY A 69 -1.60 -4.92 -23.05
C GLY A 69 -0.35 -5.15 -22.20
N GLY A 70 -0.40 -6.17 -21.35
CA GLY A 70 0.74 -6.60 -20.53
C GLY A 70 0.87 -5.85 -19.18
N LEU A 71 -0.13 -5.05 -18.80
CA LEU A 71 -0.20 -4.38 -17.52
C LEU A 71 -0.74 -5.31 -16.42
N PRO A 72 -0.63 -4.93 -15.11
CA PRO A 72 -1.28 -5.63 -14.02
C PRO A 72 -2.80 -5.68 -14.21
N ASN A 73 -3.38 -6.88 -14.12
CA ASN A 73 -4.79 -7.05 -14.48
C ASN A 73 -5.73 -6.39 -13.45
N TRP A 74 -5.72 -6.87 -12.22
CA TRP A 74 -6.69 -6.47 -11.18
C TRP A 74 -6.07 -5.66 -10.03
N GLU A 75 -4.80 -5.29 -10.18
CA GLU A 75 -4.06 -4.51 -9.19
C GLU A 75 -3.97 -3.02 -9.55
N SER A 76 -4.33 -2.62 -10.78
CA SER A 76 -4.33 -1.23 -11.22
C SER A 76 -5.31 -0.39 -10.40
N ARG A 77 -4.85 0.75 -9.85
CA ARG A 77 -5.65 1.56 -8.94
C ARG A 77 -5.87 2.99 -9.42
N GLN A 78 -4.81 3.73 -9.62
CA GLN A 78 -4.86 5.09 -10.14
C GLN A 78 -3.84 5.29 -11.24
N ILE A 79 -4.16 6.16 -12.20
CA ILE A 79 -3.27 6.56 -13.29
C ILE A 79 -3.14 8.08 -13.31
N LEU A 80 -1.94 8.54 -13.59
CA LEU A 80 -1.62 9.94 -13.80
C LEU A 80 -0.78 10.08 -15.06
N VAL A 81 -1.17 10.99 -15.95
CA VAL A 81 -0.31 11.40 -17.07
C VAL A 81 0.41 12.68 -16.71
N HIS A 82 1.73 12.70 -16.91
CA HIS A 82 2.58 13.84 -16.64
C HIS A 82 3.76 13.86 -17.59
N ARG A 83 3.91 14.97 -18.35
CA ARG A 83 4.99 15.20 -19.32
C ARG A 83 5.20 14.04 -20.31
N GLY A 84 4.08 13.49 -20.84
CA GLY A 84 4.10 12.43 -21.83
C GLY A 84 4.40 11.02 -21.29
N PHE A 85 4.36 10.83 -19.98
CA PHE A 85 4.44 9.53 -19.33
C PHE A 85 3.21 9.30 -18.46
N ALA A 86 2.62 8.11 -18.56
CA ALA A 86 1.57 7.66 -17.66
C ALA A 86 2.20 6.82 -16.55
N TYR A 87 1.89 7.18 -15.31
CA TYR A 87 2.28 6.46 -14.11
C TYR A 87 1.05 5.77 -13.55
N LEU A 88 1.10 4.43 -13.48
CA LEU A 88 0.00 3.58 -13.03
C LEU A 88 0.37 2.90 -11.73
N THR A 89 -0.34 3.19 -10.64
CA THR A 89 -0.18 2.45 -9.39
C THR A 89 -0.78 1.07 -9.50
N ALA A 90 -0.04 0.08 -9.02
CA ALA A 90 -0.39 -1.34 -9.15
C ALA A 90 -0.15 -2.09 -7.84
N ARG A 91 -0.62 -1.54 -6.73
CA ARG A 91 -0.57 -2.13 -5.38
C ARG A 91 0.82 -2.72 -5.07
N HIS A 92 0.92 -4.04 -4.85
CA HIS A 92 2.18 -4.73 -4.56
C HIS A 92 3.22 -4.69 -5.69
N ARG A 93 2.80 -4.35 -6.91
CA ARG A 93 3.71 -4.26 -8.05
C ARG A 93 4.34 -2.88 -8.23
N GLY A 94 4.12 -1.98 -7.25
CA GLY A 94 4.64 -0.63 -7.28
C GLY A 94 3.99 0.21 -8.36
N VAL A 95 4.79 0.94 -9.14
CA VAL A 95 4.32 1.86 -10.19
C VAL A 95 4.84 1.42 -11.55
N TRP A 96 3.96 1.41 -12.53
CA TRP A 96 4.28 1.18 -13.94
C TRP A 96 4.40 2.50 -14.67
N ILE A 97 5.41 2.61 -15.52
CA ILE A 97 5.71 3.80 -16.32
C ILE A 97 5.44 3.44 -17.78
N ILE A 98 4.56 4.20 -18.41
CA ILE A 98 4.17 3.98 -19.80
C ILE A 98 4.50 5.26 -20.57
N ASP A 99 5.27 5.15 -21.63
CA ASP A 99 5.54 6.25 -22.56
C ASP A 99 4.30 6.44 -23.43
N VAL A 100 3.66 7.60 -23.28
CA VAL A 100 2.45 8.00 -24.02
C VAL A 100 2.67 9.25 -24.88
N ARG A 101 3.93 9.65 -25.10
CA ARG A 101 4.28 10.78 -25.99
C ARG A 101 3.74 10.57 -27.41
N ASN A 102 3.65 9.32 -27.84
CA ASN A 102 2.86 8.95 -29.01
C ASN A 102 1.62 8.18 -28.56
N PRO A 103 0.46 8.81 -28.40
CA PRO A 103 -0.74 8.16 -27.89
C PRO A 103 -1.29 7.05 -28.78
N SER A 104 -0.89 7.01 -30.08
CA SER A 104 -1.25 5.91 -31.00
C SER A 104 -0.37 4.67 -30.84
N LYS A 105 0.78 4.77 -30.14
CA LYS A 105 1.74 3.68 -29.93
C LYS A 105 2.34 3.75 -28.53
N PRO A 106 1.54 3.60 -27.45
CA PRO A 106 2.05 3.60 -26.09
C PRO A 106 2.96 2.40 -25.85
N LEU A 107 3.98 2.57 -24.99
CA LEU A 107 4.99 1.55 -24.69
C LEU A 107 5.23 1.48 -23.19
N ILE A 108 5.39 0.28 -22.63
CA ILE A 108 5.87 0.12 -21.25
C ILE A 108 7.33 0.56 -21.21
N ALA A 109 7.59 1.68 -20.51
CA ALA A 109 8.92 2.27 -20.39
C ALA A 109 9.70 1.75 -19.19
N GLY A 110 9.01 1.24 -18.17
CA GLY A 110 9.64 0.69 -16.97
C GLY A 110 8.66 0.49 -15.83
N THR A 111 9.22 0.07 -14.70
CA THR A 111 8.50 -0.07 -13.43
C THR A 111 9.44 0.27 -12.30
N PHE A 112 8.91 0.69 -11.16
CA PHE A 112 9.70 0.81 -9.93
C PHE A 112 8.89 0.34 -8.72
N ASP A 113 9.61 -0.12 -7.70
CA ASP A 113 9.01 -0.64 -6.48
C ASP A 113 8.64 0.49 -5.51
N THR A 114 7.76 0.18 -4.56
CA THR A 114 7.35 1.07 -3.47
C THR A 114 7.47 0.36 -2.13
N ALA A 115 7.58 1.11 -1.06
CA ALA A 115 7.79 0.54 0.28
C ALA A 115 6.64 -0.37 0.74
N GLU A 116 5.43 -0.08 0.26
CA GLU A 116 4.20 -0.85 0.54
C GLU A 116 3.23 -0.67 -0.64
N LEU A 117 1.99 -1.12 -0.52
CA LEU A 117 0.93 -1.04 -1.51
C LEU A 117 0.79 0.38 -2.10
N ALA A 118 1.11 0.55 -3.38
CA ALA A 118 0.86 1.80 -4.09
C ALA A 118 -0.65 1.98 -4.33
N THR A 119 -1.24 3.03 -3.76
CA THR A 119 -2.67 3.34 -3.86
C THR A 119 -2.95 4.54 -4.74
N GLY A 120 -2.53 5.73 -4.36
CA GLY A 120 -2.73 6.95 -5.12
C GLY A 120 -1.44 7.48 -5.74
N ILE A 121 -1.59 8.42 -6.67
CA ILE A 121 -0.47 9.01 -7.39
C ILE A 121 -0.74 10.47 -7.75
N GLU A 122 0.26 11.33 -7.55
CA GLU A 122 0.21 12.75 -7.90
C GLU A 122 1.58 13.23 -8.37
N ALA A 123 1.63 14.25 -9.21
CA ALA A 123 2.89 14.85 -9.65
C ALA A 123 2.84 16.37 -9.68
N SER A 124 3.98 16.99 -9.37
CA SER A 124 4.15 18.44 -9.47
C SER A 124 5.60 18.73 -9.92
N GLY A 125 5.78 19.32 -11.09
CA GLY A 125 7.12 19.57 -11.64
C GLY A 125 7.90 18.27 -11.86
N ASP A 126 9.07 18.15 -11.25
CA ASP A 126 9.93 16.96 -11.31
C ASP A 126 9.68 15.97 -10.16
N ILE A 127 8.59 16.14 -9.42
CA ILE A 127 8.29 15.36 -8.22
C ILE A 127 7.06 14.51 -8.43
N LEU A 128 7.17 13.22 -8.06
CA LEU A 128 6.08 12.27 -8.01
C LEU A 128 5.81 11.87 -6.56
N PHE A 129 4.56 11.92 -6.17
CA PHE A 129 4.05 11.48 -4.87
C PHE A 129 3.26 10.20 -5.06
N VAL A 130 3.63 9.15 -4.34
CA VAL A 130 2.91 7.86 -4.36
C VAL A 130 2.40 7.59 -2.94
N THR A 131 1.09 7.52 -2.78
CA THR A 131 0.52 7.13 -1.48
C THR A 131 0.61 5.63 -1.30
N LEU A 132 1.01 5.25 -0.09
CA LEU A 132 1.15 3.87 0.34
C LEU A 132 0.19 3.63 1.49
N ARG A 133 -0.65 2.65 1.40
CA ARG A 133 -1.75 2.41 2.35
C ARG A 133 -1.35 2.69 3.80
N VAL A 134 -0.46 1.89 4.39
CA VAL A 134 -0.10 2.02 5.82
C VAL A 134 1.27 2.66 6.08
N PHE A 135 1.99 3.06 5.05
CA PHE A 135 3.33 3.66 5.20
C PHE A 135 3.35 5.17 4.97
N GLY A 136 2.34 5.75 4.35
CA GLY A 136 2.26 7.19 4.10
C GLY A 136 2.50 7.57 2.65
N VAL A 137 3.27 8.63 2.40
CA VAL A 137 3.54 9.14 1.06
C VAL A 137 5.02 9.00 0.72
N GLN A 138 5.30 8.25 -0.33
CA GLN A 138 6.63 8.09 -0.88
C GLN A 138 6.86 9.12 -1.99
N ILE A 139 8.02 9.77 -1.96
CA ILE A 139 8.34 10.91 -2.81
C ILE A 139 9.52 10.55 -3.70
N PHE A 140 9.38 10.79 -4.99
CA PHE A 140 10.40 10.48 -5.99
C PHE A 140 10.73 11.70 -6.86
N ASP A 141 12.00 11.81 -7.22
CA ASP A 141 12.49 12.65 -8.31
C ASP A 141 12.25 11.94 -9.64
N ILE A 142 11.46 12.55 -10.51
CA ILE A 142 11.15 12.10 -11.86
C ILE A 142 11.70 13.04 -12.94
N SER A 143 12.78 13.80 -12.65
CA SER A 143 13.52 14.55 -13.66
C SER A 143 13.99 13.65 -14.81
N ASN A 144 14.29 12.38 -14.50
CA ASN A 144 14.32 11.30 -15.48
C ASN A 144 13.07 10.42 -15.28
N PRO A 145 12.05 10.55 -16.13
CA PRO A 145 10.75 9.92 -15.93
C PRO A 145 10.78 8.39 -15.89
N VAL A 146 11.77 7.75 -16.54
CA VAL A 146 11.90 6.29 -16.60
C VAL A 146 12.85 5.73 -15.55
N LYS A 147 13.50 6.57 -14.76
CA LYS A 147 14.40 6.18 -13.65
C LYS A 147 14.12 7.04 -12.41
N PRO A 148 12.93 6.93 -11.82
CA PRO A 148 12.60 7.67 -10.60
C PRO A 148 13.61 7.40 -9.49
N LYS A 149 13.98 8.46 -8.76
CA LYS A 149 14.88 8.37 -7.61
C LYS A 149 14.12 8.66 -6.33
N HIS A 150 14.23 7.78 -5.37
CA HIS A 150 13.61 7.97 -4.05
C HIS A 150 14.20 9.19 -3.34
N LEU A 151 13.35 10.06 -2.82
CA LEU A 151 13.72 11.25 -2.05
C LEU A 151 13.37 11.11 -0.58
N ASN A 152 12.13 10.73 -0.27
CA ASN A 152 11.62 10.65 1.09
C ASN A 152 10.45 9.68 1.20
N LEU A 153 10.16 9.25 2.42
CA LEU A 153 8.94 8.58 2.81
C LEU A 153 8.34 9.31 4.02
N HIS A 154 7.35 10.16 3.76
CA HIS A 154 6.62 10.87 4.82
C HIS A 154 5.57 9.97 5.44
N ARG A 155 5.68 9.74 6.74
CA ARG A 155 4.82 8.80 7.49
C ARG A 155 3.45 9.38 7.74
N THR A 156 2.40 8.59 7.45
CA THR A 156 1.02 8.82 7.88
C THR A 156 0.46 7.52 8.42
N PHE A 157 -0.79 7.50 8.85
CA PHE A 157 -1.39 6.26 9.32
C PHE A 157 -1.86 5.38 8.15
N GLU A 158 -2.64 5.96 7.20
CA GLU A 158 -3.16 5.22 6.05
C GLU A 158 -3.45 6.18 4.88
N ALA A 159 -2.42 6.48 4.08
CA ALA A 159 -2.55 7.36 2.94
C ALA A 159 -3.26 6.66 1.77
N GLN A 160 -4.39 7.21 1.30
CA GLN A 160 -5.14 6.68 0.16
C GLN A 160 -4.98 7.54 -1.09
N SER A 161 -4.97 8.85 -0.95
CA SER A 161 -4.79 9.78 -2.06
C SER A 161 -3.94 10.98 -1.68
N ALA A 162 -3.41 11.65 -2.66
CA ALA A 162 -2.70 12.92 -2.49
C ALA A 162 -3.03 13.87 -3.63
N TYR A 163 -2.95 15.17 -3.36
CA TYR A 163 -3.01 16.22 -4.37
C TYR A 163 -2.07 17.36 -4.00
N CYS A 164 -1.28 17.82 -4.98
CA CYS A 164 -0.29 18.87 -4.77
C CYS A 164 -0.63 20.14 -5.58
N ALA A 165 -0.77 21.26 -4.90
CA ALA A 165 -0.94 22.58 -5.52
C ALA A 165 -0.12 23.62 -4.77
N ASN A 166 0.56 24.52 -5.49
CA ASN A 166 1.32 25.64 -4.93
C ASN A 166 2.32 25.24 -3.82
N GLY A 167 2.93 24.05 -3.94
CA GLY A 167 3.86 23.52 -2.94
C GLY A 167 3.20 22.93 -1.68
N ILE A 168 1.88 22.97 -1.60
CA ILE A 168 1.10 22.31 -0.55
C ILE A 168 0.65 20.94 -1.04
N LEU A 169 1.01 19.89 -0.31
CA LEU A 169 0.54 18.53 -0.54
C LEU A 169 -0.55 18.19 0.46
N ALA A 170 -1.76 17.96 -0.02
CA ALA A 170 -2.83 17.39 0.77
C ALA A 170 -2.79 15.86 0.67
N VAL A 171 -2.94 15.17 1.80
CA VAL A 171 -2.94 13.70 1.88
C VAL A 171 -4.18 13.24 2.64
N GLY A 172 -5.00 12.44 1.98
CA GLY A 172 -6.13 11.77 2.64
C GLY A 172 -5.64 10.61 3.51
N ASP A 173 -5.75 10.77 4.82
CA ASP A 173 -5.30 9.78 5.82
C ASP A 173 -6.53 9.03 6.38
N TRP A 174 -6.90 7.97 5.67
CA TRP A 174 -8.14 7.23 5.85
C TRP A 174 -8.32 6.70 7.27
N GLY A 175 -7.34 5.98 7.79
CA GLY A 175 -7.44 5.32 9.10
C GLY A 175 -7.60 6.27 10.28
N ASN A 176 -7.17 7.52 10.15
CA ASN A 176 -7.33 8.57 11.16
C ASN A 176 -8.53 9.48 10.93
N SER A 177 -9.24 9.36 9.80
CA SER A 177 -10.30 10.30 9.39
C SER A 177 -9.78 11.75 9.31
N THR A 178 -8.63 11.94 8.66
CA THR A 178 -7.99 13.25 8.56
C THR A 178 -7.49 13.54 7.15
N VAL A 179 -7.25 14.82 6.89
CA VAL A 179 -6.37 15.26 5.81
C VAL A 179 -5.15 15.90 6.43
N LEU A 180 -3.96 15.50 5.97
CA LEU A 180 -2.72 16.16 6.32
C LEU A 180 -2.38 17.21 5.24
N LEU A 181 -1.98 18.41 5.66
CA LEU A 181 -1.37 19.40 4.78
C LEU A 181 0.12 19.45 5.05
N LEU A 182 0.91 19.26 4.00
CA LEU A 182 2.37 19.26 4.06
C LEU A 182 2.93 20.39 3.18
N ASP A 183 3.95 21.08 3.67
CA ASP A 183 4.83 21.89 2.84
C ASP A 183 5.78 20.95 2.09
N ALA A 184 5.60 20.83 0.80
CA ALA A 184 6.39 20.02 -0.10
C ALA A 184 7.39 20.85 -0.93
N SER A 185 7.64 22.12 -0.57
CA SER A 185 8.59 22.99 -1.26
C SER A 185 10.04 22.47 -1.24
N ASP A 186 10.40 21.69 -0.19
CA ASP A 186 11.56 20.80 -0.18
C ASP A 186 11.07 19.34 -0.16
N PRO A 187 10.92 18.69 -1.34
CA PRO A 187 10.36 17.34 -1.43
C PRO A 187 11.18 16.27 -0.70
N ALA A 188 12.48 16.52 -0.49
CA ALA A 188 13.32 15.61 0.29
C ALA A 188 13.08 15.72 1.81
N ARG A 189 12.44 16.80 2.26
CA ARG A 189 12.17 17.09 3.68
C ARG A 189 10.80 17.75 3.87
N PRO A 190 9.69 17.10 3.46
CA PRO A 190 8.36 17.68 3.60
C PRO A 190 8.03 17.91 5.07
N LYS A 191 7.33 19.02 5.37
CA LYS A 191 6.97 19.41 6.73
C LYS A 191 5.47 19.42 6.89
N GLN A 192 4.96 18.75 7.93
CA GLN A 192 3.55 18.86 8.27
C GLN A 192 3.23 20.27 8.73
N LEU A 193 2.24 20.89 8.09
CA LEU A 193 1.71 22.21 8.43
C LEU A 193 0.52 22.11 9.36
N SER A 194 -0.43 21.24 9.03
CA SER A 194 -1.63 21.02 9.83
C SER A 194 -2.22 19.63 9.60
N ARG A 195 -3.18 19.30 10.44
CA ARG A 195 -4.05 18.13 10.32
C ARG A 195 -5.48 18.60 10.43
N ILE A 196 -6.30 18.23 9.46
CA ILE A 196 -7.73 18.56 9.39
C ILE A 196 -8.52 17.32 9.80
N GLU A 197 -9.32 17.43 10.85
CA GLU A 197 -10.25 16.38 11.27
C GLU A 197 -11.48 16.37 10.35
N LEU A 198 -11.88 15.19 9.90
CA LEU A 198 -13.05 14.98 9.04
C LEU A 198 -14.17 14.26 9.80
N ASP A 199 -15.40 14.47 9.36
CA ASP A 199 -16.58 13.75 9.85
C ASP A 199 -16.63 12.28 9.40
N GLY A 200 -15.81 11.86 8.48
CA GLY A 200 -15.75 10.50 7.95
C GLY A 200 -14.33 10.08 7.59
N PHE A 201 -14.16 8.86 7.14
CA PHE A 201 -12.86 8.37 6.71
C PHE A 201 -12.41 9.14 5.46
N GLY A 202 -11.33 9.92 5.57
CA GLY A 202 -10.78 10.73 4.48
C GLY A 202 -10.11 9.84 3.42
N ASP A 203 -10.54 9.97 2.18
CA ASP A 203 -9.91 9.28 1.05
C ASP A 203 -9.44 10.28 -0.01
N GLY A 204 -10.32 10.62 -0.95
CA GLY A 204 -10.00 11.51 -2.05
C GLY A 204 -9.84 12.96 -1.62
N VAL A 205 -8.79 13.60 -2.10
CA VAL A 205 -8.55 15.03 -1.88
C VAL A 205 -8.30 15.75 -3.20
N TYR A 206 -8.66 17.02 -3.26
CA TYR A 206 -8.35 17.92 -4.38
C TYR A 206 -8.21 19.35 -3.90
N ILE A 207 -7.21 20.05 -4.38
CA ILE A 207 -7.02 21.49 -4.10
C ILE A 207 -7.28 22.27 -5.40
N GLN A 208 -8.19 23.23 -5.33
CA GLN A 208 -8.40 24.23 -6.37
C GLN A 208 -8.16 25.62 -5.79
N GLU A 209 -7.17 26.33 -6.31
CA GLU A 209 -6.70 27.58 -5.70
C GLU A 209 -6.30 27.36 -4.22
N ASN A 210 -7.04 27.94 -3.29
CA ASN A 210 -6.86 27.76 -1.85
C ASN A 210 -8.02 26.98 -1.20
N ILE A 211 -8.80 26.27 -2.00
CA ILE A 211 -9.91 25.45 -1.49
C ILE A 211 -9.55 23.98 -1.57
N LEU A 212 -9.63 23.31 -0.44
CA LEU A 212 -9.51 21.87 -0.32
C LEU A 212 -10.89 21.22 -0.32
N TYR A 213 -11.09 20.29 -1.21
CA TYR A 213 -12.23 19.37 -1.24
C TYR A 213 -11.76 18.01 -0.73
N ALA A 214 -12.43 17.48 0.29
CA ALA A 214 -12.16 16.18 0.87
C ALA A 214 -13.39 15.28 0.79
N SER A 215 -13.29 14.15 0.09
CA SER A 215 -14.31 13.12 0.11
C SER A 215 -14.16 12.25 1.35
N THR A 216 -15.28 11.94 1.97
CA THR A 216 -15.35 11.01 3.10
C THR A 216 -16.12 9.76 2.70
N GLY A 217 -15.62 8.60 3.13
CA GLY A 217 -16.19 7.30 2.84
C GLY A 217 -16.54 6.50 4.07
N HIS A 218 -17.10 5.33 3.84
CA HIS A 218 -17.59 4.36 4.82
C HIS A 218 -18.62 4.89 5.82
N ASN A 219 -19.87 4.58 5.55
CA ASN A 219 -20.86 4.52 6.62
C ASN A 219 -20.44 3.41 7.57
N SER A 220 -20.25 3.75 8.84
CA SER A 220 -19.96 2.75 9.85
C SER A 220 -21.09 1.74 9.94
N ARG A 221 -20.72 0.48 10.06
CA ARG A 221 -21.67 -0.59 10.35
C ARG A 221 -22.23 -0.38 11.75
N LYS A 222 -23.55 -0.44 11.91
CA LYS A 222 -24.21 -0.32 13.22
C LYS A 222 -23.54 -1.25 14.24
N GLY A 223 -23.18 -0.72 15.40
CA GLY A 223 -22.51 -1.47 16.48
C GLY A 223 -21.00 -1.58 16.36
N THR A 224 -20.34 -0.90 15.41
CA THR A 224 -18.87 -0.83 15.34
C THR A 224 -18.35 0.45 15.99
N GLN A 225 -17.13 0.42 16.53
CA GLN A 225 -16.49 1.65 17.08
C GLN A 225 -16.30 2.75 16.02
N LYS A 226 -16.39 2.39 14.76
CA LYS A 226 -16.29 3.30 13.62
C LYS A 226 -17.49 4.22 13.48
N GLU A 227 -18.60 3.93 14.14
CA GLU A 227 -19.80 4.80 14.19
C GLU A 227 -19.56 6.15 14.85
N ARG A 228 -18.49 6.30 15.62
CA ARG A 228 -18.15 7.56 16.28
C ARG A 228 -17.56 8.61 15.34
N LYS A 229 -17.03 8.19 14.19
CA LYS A 229 -16.47 9.08 13.19
C LYS A 229 -17.28 8.94 11.91
N GLY A 230 -17.87 10.03 11.51
CA GLY A 230 -18.56 10.13 10.25
C GLY A 230 -20.00 9.68 10.28
N ALA A 231 -20.86 10.64 10.03
CA ALA A 231 -22.24 10.37 9.67
C ALA A 231 -22.34 9.73 8.27
N GLY A 232 -21.20 9.19 7.75
CA GLY A 232 -21.15 8.49 6.47
C GLY A 232 -20.52 9.28 5.33
N HIS A 233 -20.81 8.83 4.13
CA HIS A 233 -20.26 9.33 2.88
C HIS A 233 -20.61 10.79 2.65
N GLY A 234 -19.69 11.55 2.08
CA GLY A 234 -19.92 12.96 1.82
C GLY A 234 -18.71 13.69 1.29
N LEU A 235 -18.85 14.99 1.28
CA LEU A 235 -17.84 15.95 0.88
C LEU A 235 -17.69 17.00 1.97
N GLU A 236 -16.47 17.36 2.29
CA GLU A 236 -16.13 18.48 3.18
C GLU A 236 -15.24 19.48 2.46
N ILE A 237 -15.45 20.77 2.73
CA ILE A 237 -14.82 21.89 2.03
C ILE A 237 -14.11 22.78 3.03
N PHE A 238 -12.84 23.08 2.77
CA PHE A 238 -11.99 23.89 3.63
C PHE A 238 -11.31 25.01 2.85
N ASP A 239 -11.18 26.18 3.48
CA ASP A 239 -10.26 27.22 3.06
C ASP A 239 -8.86 26.90 3.65
N ILE A 240 -7.88 26.79 2.77
CA ILE A 240 -6.49 26.55 3.13
C ILE A 240 -5.57 27.71 2.73
N SER A 241 -6.11 28.93 2.60
CA SER A 241 -5.31 30.15 2.38
C SER A 241 -4.22 30.31 3.44
N ASN A 242 -4.53 29.91 4.67
CA ASN A 242 -3.54 29.65 5.70
C ASN A 242 -3.46 28.14 5.96
N PRO A 243 -2.52 27.41 5.33
CA PRO A 243 -2.46 25.95 5.46
C PRO A 243 -2.04 25.48 6.87
N ARG A 244 -1.60 26.39 7.76
CA ARG A 244 -1.34 26.08 9.18
C ARG A 244 -2.58 26.15 10.06
N ALA A 245 -3.62 26.85 9.60
CA ALA A 245 -4.89 27.03 10.28
C ALA A 245 -6.05 26.96 9.27
N PRO A 246 -6.34 25.78 8.68
CA PRO A 246 -7.43 25.59 7.74
C PRO A 246 -8.79 25.93 8.36
N GLU A 247 -9.68 26.60 7.62
CA GLU A 247 -11.05 26.89 8.04
C GLU A 247 -12.04 25.97 7.32
N ARG A 248 -12.92 25.30 8.07
CA ARG A 248 -14.02 24.55 7.48
C ARG A 248 -15.09 25.52 6.96
N LEU A 249 -15.34 25.48 5.66
CA LEU A 249 -16.38 26.30 5.03
C LEU A 249 -17.75 25.61 5.07
N GLY A 250 -17.82 24.35 4.65
CA GLY A 250 -19.07 23.63 4.56
C GLY A 250 -18.89 22.15 4.25
N GLY A 251 -19.97 21.50 3.89
CA GLY A 251 -19.97 20.10 3.47
C GLY A 251 -21.37 19.58 3.19
N VAL A 252 -21.46 18.46 2.51
CA VAL A 252 -22.72 17.77 2.22
C VAL A 252 -22.55 16.28 2.46
N LYS A 253 -23.59 15.64 3.02
CA LYS A 253 -23.64 14.20 3.23
C LYS A 253 -24.44 13.53 2.13
N PHE A 254 -23.89 12.43 1.61
CA PHE A 254 -24.57 11.57 0.64
C PHE A 254 -25.51 10.59 1.35
N PRO A 255 -26.51 10.04 0.63
CA PRO A 255 -27.37 9.00 1.17
C PRO A 255 -26.55 7.85 1.74
N LYS A 256 -26.98 7.32 2.89
CA LYS A 256 -26.29 6.21 3.56
C LYS A 256 -26.19 4.99 2.65
N PHE A 257 -24.99 4.52 2.45
CA PHE A 257 -24.67 3.36 1.65
C PHE A 257 -23.51 2.59 2.30
N TYR A 258 -23.58 1.28 2.27
CA TYR A 258 -22.49 0.43 2.75
C TYR A 258 -22.16 -0.61 1.70
N SER A 259 -20.91 -0.64 1.28
CA SER A 259 -20.33 -1.67 0.43
C SER A 259 -19.10 -2.29 1.10
N LEU A 260 -18.92 -3.59 0.93
CA LEU A 260 -17.74 -4.32 1.39
C LEU A 260 -16.58 -4.27 0.40
N GLY A 261 -16.78 -3.72 -0.78
CA GLY A 261 -15.79 -3.63 -1.86
C GLY A 261 -15.74 -2.23 -2.46
N GLY A 262 -14.62 -1.89 -3.09
CA GLY A 262 -14.41 -0.62 -3.76
C GLY A 262 -14.10 0.53 -2.79
N ASP A 263 -12.83 0.92 -2.72
CA ASP A 263 -12.37 2.04 -1.88
C ASP A 263 -12.05 3.23 -2.78
N PHE A 264 -13.09 3.85 -3.37
CA PHE A 264 -12.92 4.96 -4.31
C PHE A 264 -13.84 6.12 -3.97
N TRP A 265 -13.29 7.12 -3.33
CA TRP A 265 -13.93 8.37 -3.02
C TRP A 265 -13.09 9.51 -3.57
N THR A 266 -13.49 10.05 -4.72
CA THR A 266 -12.67 11.01 -5.45
C THR A 266 -13.45 12.26 -5.74
N PRO A 267 -13.06 13.46 -5.24
CA PRO A 267 -13.64 14.73 -5.64
C PRO A 267 -12.91 15.29 -6.86
N ARG A 268 -13.65 15.83 -7.83
CA ARG A 268 -13.08 16.55 -8.98
C ARG A 268 -13.93 17.77 -9.31
N PRO A 269 -13.38 18.99 -9.28
CA PRO A 269 -14.09 20.16 -9.80
C PRO A 269 -14.49 19.98 -11.25
N ALA A 270 -15.71 20.38 -11.57
CA ALA A 270 -16.32 20.28 -12.90
C ALA A 270 -17.01 21.60 -13.26
N GLY A 271 -16.26 22.70 -13.32
CA GLY A 271 -16.78 24.06 -13.43
C GLY A 271 -17.39 24.53 -12.10
N PRO A 272 -18.67 24.98 -12.08
CA PRO A 272 -19.35 25.39 -10.85
C PRO A 272 -19.81 24.21 -9.98
N LEU A 273 -19.68 22.99 -10.50
CA LEU A 273 -20.01 21.75 -9.83
C LEU A 273 -18.76 21.05 -9.33
N LEU A 274 -18.96 20.18 -8.35
CA LEU A 274 -17.99 19.19 -7.95
C LEU A 274 -18.56 17.79 -8.25
N ALA A 275 -17.82 16.99 -8.99
CA ALA A 275 -18.12 15.60 -9.22
C ALA A 275 -17.45 14.77 -8.11
N ALA A 276 -18.22 14.06 -7.30
CA ALA A 276 -17.75 13.26 -6.20
C ALA A 276 -18.14 11.79 -6.38
N ALA A 277 -17.16 10.92 -6.63
CA ALA A 277 -17.38 9.48 -6.67
C ALA A 277 -17.58 8.93 -5.24
N ASP A 278 -18.54 8.04 -5.10
CA ASP A 278 -18.90 7.36 -3.86
C ASP A 278 -19.11 5.86 -4.11
N THR A 279 -18.11 5.24 -4.65
CA THR A 279 -18.05 3.79 -4.92
C THR A 279 -19.27 3.25 -5.69
N HIS A 280 -19.93 2.21 -5.17
CA HIS A 280 -21.18 1.66 -5.72
C HIS A 280 -22.41 2.54 -5.50
N ASN A 281 -22.30 3.58 -4.66
CA ASN A 281 -23.35 4.58 -4.49
C ASN A 281 -23.44 5.51 -5.71
N GLY A 282 -22.43 5.52 -6.58
CA GLY A 282 -22.37 6.25 -7.83
C GLY A 282 -21.59 7.56 -7.74
N LEU A 283 -21.82 8.44 -8.72
CA LEU A 283 -21.26 9.79 -8.78
C LEU A 283 -22.30 10.80 -8.33
N PHE A 284 -21.98 11.66 -7.38
CA PHE A 284 -22.77 12.81 -6.99
C PHE A 284 -22.26 14.09 -7.64
N LEU A 285 -23.17 14.91 -8.17
CA LEU A 285 -22.88 16.27 -8.58
C LEU A 285 -23.31 17.21 -7.47
N VAL A 286 -22.37 18.03 -7.02
CA VAL A 286 -22.57 18.98 -5.93
C VAL A 286 -22.34 20.39 -6.46
N ASP A 287 -23.33 21.26 -6.35
CA ASP A 287 -23.18 22.70 -6.60
C ASP A 287 -22.37 23.31 -5.45
N VAL A 288 -21.19 23.85 -5.77
CA VAL A 288 -20.25 24.45 -4.83
C VAL A 288 -20.05 25.94 -5.05
N ARG A 289 -20.95 26.62 -5.80
CA ARG A 289 -20.95 28.09 -5.96
C ARG A 289 -21.05 28.78 -4.59
N ASP A 290 -21.93 28.28 -3.72
CA ASP A 290 -21.88 28.60 -2.29
C ASP A 290 -21.19 27.46 -1.52
N ARG A 291 -19.91 27.63 -1.25
CA ARG A 291 -19.09 26.64 -0.54
C ARG A 291 -19.51 26.41 0.92
N ARG A 292 -20.27 27.35 1.50
CA ARG A 292 -20.83 27.21 2.86
C ARG A 292 -22.10 26.38 2.90
N ASN A 293 -22.84 26.35 1.79
CA ASN A 293 -24.08 25.59 1.63
C ASN A 293 -24.08 24.74 0.34
N PRO A 294 -23.15 23.77 0.19
CA PRO A 294 -23.11 22.94 -1.00
C PRO A 294 -24.37 22.07 -1.11
N ARG A 295 -24.84 21.82 -2.35
CA ARG A 295 -26.09 21.09 -2.60
C ARG A 295 -25.91 20.02 -3.65
N ILE A 296 -26.44 18.82 -3.40
CA ILE A 296 -26.53 17.77 -4.41
C ILE A 296 -27.51 18.20 -5.50
N THR A 297 -27.09 18.24 -6.75
CA THR A 297 -27.88 18.62 -7.91
C THR A 297 -28.20 17.46 -8.84
N GLY A 298 -27.45 16.36 -8.74
CA GLY A 298 -27.67 15.19 -9.57
C GLY A 298 -26.83 13.99 -9.12
N ARG A 299 -27.18 12.84 -9.68
CA ARG A 299 -26.49 11.58 -9.41
C ARG A 299 -26.42 10.71 -10.66
N VAL A 300 -25.27 10.11 -10.91
CA VAL A 300 -25.08 9.07 -11.91
C VAL A 300 -24.90 7.73 -11.19
N ILE A 301 -25.68 6.72 -11.61
CA ILE A 301 -25.54 5.34 -11.12
C ILE A 301 -25.17 4.49 -12.33
N LEU A 302 -24.07 3.75 -12.23
CA LEU A 302 -23.64 2.83 -13.28
C LEU A 302 -24.53 1.57 -13.29
N PRO A 303 -24.61 0.85 -14.43
CA PRO A 303 -25.30 -0.44 -14.50
C PRO A 303 -24.77 -1.45 -13.47
N GLU A 304 -25.51 -2.53 -13.26
CA GLU A 304 -25.09 -3.62 -12.37
C GLU A 304 -23.79 -4.24 -12.85
N GLY A 305 -22.83 -4.36 -11.95
CA GLY A 305 -21.66 -5.21 -12.11
C GLY A 305 -21.98 -6.68 -11.78
N ASN A 306 -20.93 -7.49 -11.57
CA ASN A 306 -21.08 -8.94 -11.32
C ASN A 306 -21.77 -9.32 -9.98
N GLN A 307 -22.15 -8.36 -9.13
CA GLN A 307 -22.65 -8.61 -7.76
C GLN A 307 -24.12 -8.21 -7.53
N LYS A 308 -24.93 -8.10 -8.55
CA LYS A 308 -26.33 -7.61 -8.47
C LYS A 308 -26.46 -6.24 -7.78
N MET A 309 -25.45 -5.40 -7.90
CA MET A 309 -25.40 -4.06 -7.35
C MET A 309 -24.78 -3.14 -8.43
N ALA A 310 -25.11 -1.85 -8.39
CA ALA A 310 -24.51 -0.87 -9.29
C ALA A 310 -22.98 -0.99 -9.28
N ASP A 311 -22.33 -0.86 -10.43
CA ASP A 311 -20.89 -0.96 -10.50
C ASP A 311 -20.21 0.20 -9.77
N CYS A 312 -19.00 -0.04 -9.28
CA CYS A 312 -18.21 0.95 -8.58
C CYS A 312 -17.70 2.02 -9.54
N VAL A 313 -17.94 3.30 -9.23
CA VAL A 313 -17.29 4.41 -9.91
C VAL A 313 -15.87 4.56 -9.36
N GLY A 314 -14.88 4.08 -10.11
CA GLY A 314 -13.48 4.09 -9.69
C GLY A 314 -12.73 5.36 -10.07
N GLY A 315 -12.98 5.92 -11.25
CA GLY A 315 -12.33 7.13 -11.74
C GLY A 315 -13.29 8.08 -12.40
N ILE A 316 -13.03 9.37 -12.28
CA ILE A 316 -13.82 10.44 -12.90
C ILE A 316 -12.91 11.47 -13.55
N VAL A 317 -13.28 11.92 -14.75
CA VAL A 317 -12.62 13.01 -15.48
C VAL A 317 -13.67 13.97 -16.00
N PRO A 318 -13.74 15.20 -15.49
CA PRO A 318 -14.58 16.24 -16.06
C PRO A 318 -14.10 16.64 -17.46
N GLY A 319 -15.02 16.73 -18.39
CA GLY A 319 -14.81 17.23 -19.75
C GLY A 319 -15.69 18.46 -20.03
N ASN A 320 -15.64 18.97 -21.26
CA ASN A 320 -16.48 20.10 -21.67
C ASN A 320 -17.93 19.62 -21.91
N GLY A 321 -18.85 19.98 -21.04
CA GLY A 321 -20.25 19.57 -21.08
C GLY A 321 -20.51 18.10 -20.73
N VAL A 322 -19.51 17.36 -20.29
CA VAL A 322 -19.63 15.93 -19.95
C VAL A 322 -18.77 15.57 -18.73
N ILE A 323 -19.05 14.42 -18.13
CA ILE A 323 -18.17 13.76 -17.18
C ILE A 323 -17.94 12.32 -17.65
N TYR A 324 -16.66 11.91 -17.72
CA TYR A 324 -16.28 10.55 -18.00
C TYR A 324 -16.15 9.79 -16.68
N LEU A 325 -16.68 8.56 -16.65
CA LEU A 325 -16.67 7.68 -15.48
C LEU A 325 -16.11 6.32 -15.85
N ALA A 326 -15.22 5.82 -15.03
CA ALA A 326 -14.74 4.45 -15.13
C ALA A 326 -15.51 3.56 -14.17
N GLY A 327 -16.23 2.58 -14.70
CA GLY A 327 -16.81 1.48 -13.94
C GLY A 327 -15.78 0.36 -13.72
N GLU A 328 -15.69 -0.11 -12.49
CA GLU A 328 -14.69 -1.15 -12.14
C GLU A 328 -14.82 -2.40 -13.01
N LYS A 329 -16.04 -2.80 -13.36
CA LYS A 329 -16.36 -3.99 -14.16
C LYS A 329 -17.01 -3.68 -15.51
N THR A 330 -17.65 -2.53 -15.62
CA THR A 330 -18.54 -2.24 -16.75
C THR A 330 -17.94 -1.30 -17.80
N GLY A 331 -16.73 -0.75 -17.57
CA GLY A 331 -16.01 0.04 -18.55
C GLY A 331 -16.23 1.55 -18.45
N LEU A 332 -16.02 2.26 -19.56
CA LEU A 332 -16.09 3.72 -19.65
C LEU A 332 -17.51 4.17 -19.95
N PHE A 333 -17.94 5.23 -19.26
CA PHE A 333 -19.22 5.90 -19.47
C PHE A 333 -19.04 7.39 -19.67
N VAL A 334 -19.98 8.01 -20.39
CA VAL A 334 -20.11 9.45 -20.58
C VAL A 334 -21.46 9.91 -20.03
N ALA A 335 -21.44 10.82 -19.08
CA ALA A 335 -22.64 11.50 -18.58
C ALA A 335 -22.66 12.94 -19.11
N GLU A 336 -23.77 13.37 -19.70
CA GLU A 336 -23.92 14.76 -20.15
C GLU A 336 -24.23 15.66 -18.96
N VAL A 337 -23.32 16.61 -18.73
CA VAL A 337 -23.38 17.61 -17.66
C VAL A 337 -22.98 18.97 -18.26
N PRO A 338 -23.93 19.77 -18.78
CA PRO A 338 -23.63 20.98 -19.56
C PRO A 338 -22.74 22.01 -18.84
N GLU A 339 -22.83 22.08 -17.52
CA GLU A 339 -22.01 22.98 -16.70
C GLU A 339 -20.59 22.45 -16.45
N SER A 340 -20.31 21.18 -16.78
CA SER A 340 -18.99 20.58 -16.58
C SER A 340 -17.91 21.26 -17.43
N ARG A 341 -16.76 21.47 -16.82
CA ARG A 341 -15.55 21.99 -17.49
C ARG A 341 -14.36 21.09 -17.16
N PRO A 342 -13.41 20.94 -18.09
CA PRO A 342 -12.18 20.20 -17.86
C PRO A 342 -11.42 20.79 -16.68
N LEU A 343 -10.65 19.92 -15.99
CA LEU A 343 -9.70 20.39 -15.00
C LEU A 343 -8.62 21.27 -15.67
N PRO A 344 -8.15 22.32 -14.99
CA PRO A 344 -7.05 23.11 -15.49
C PRO A 344 -5.78 22.23 -15.62
N PRO A 345 -4.88 22.55 -16.56
CA PRO A 345 -3.59 21.89 -16.64
C PRO A 345 -2.86 21.94 -15.30
N ARG A 346 -2.14 20.89 -14.96
CA ARG A 346 -1.32 20.84 -13.74
C ARG A 346 -0.22 21.88 -13.80
N SER A 347 -0.18 22.78 -12.84
CA SER A 347 0.74 23.92 -12.77
C SER A 347 1.89 23.71 -11.77
N GLY A 348 2.34 22.47 -11.58
CA GLY A 348 3.40 22.20 -10.61
C GLY A 348 4.79 22.54 -11.11
N THR A 349 5.57 23.22 -10.28
CA THR A 349 6.97 23.62 -10.54
C THR A 349 7.95 23.06 -9.52
N LEU A 350 7.56 22.07 -8.73
CA LEU A 350 8.44 21.47 -7.74
C LEU A 350 9.66 20.83 -8.42
N ALA A 351 10.82 21.09 -7.87
CA ALA A 351 12.08 20.52 -8.32
C ALA A 351 12.90 20.06 -7.11
N VAL A 352 13.81 19.15 -7.36
CA VAL A 352 14.75 18.70 -6.33
C VAL A 352 15.72 19.81 -6.01
N ARG A 353 15.62 20.37 -4.80
CA ARG A 353 16.54 21.41 -4.30
C ARG A 353 17.66 20.83 -3.44
N THR A 354 17.39 19.71 -2.78
CA THR A 354 18.35 19.02 -1.93
C THR A 354 18.49 17.58 -2.40
N LYS A 355 19.73 17.09 -2.52
CA LYS A 355 19.94 15.65 -2.73
C LYS A 355 19.36 14.91 -1.52
N SER A 356 18.61 13.82 -1.77
CA SER A 356 18.24 12.89 -0.71
C SER A 356 19.54 12.39 -0.08
N SER A 357 19.84 12.84 1.12
CA SER A 357 20.89 12.23 1.92
C SER A 357 20.25 11.11 2.72
N ALA A 358 20.54 9.86 2.34
CA ALA A 358 20.31 8.79 3.29
C ALA A 358 21.05 9.19 4.59
N LYS A 359 20.39 9.00 5.72
CA LYS A 359 20.91 9.40 7.03
C LYS A 359 22.21 8.64 7.32
N GLU A 360 23.21 9.36 7.78
CA GLU A 360 24.35 8.71 8.45
C GLU A 360 23.87 8.19 9.80
N VAL A 361 24.07 6.91 10.02
CA VAL A 361 23.73 6.24 11.29
C VAL A 361 25.02 6.04 12.08
N PRO A 362 25.19 6.70 13.23
CA PRO A 362 26.41 6.57 14.02
C PRO A 362 26.72 5.11 14.37
N GLY A 363 27.95 4.69 14.16
CA GLY A 363 28.39 3.31 14.42
C GLY A 363 28.01 2.29 13.34
N PHE A 364 27.50 2.76 12.19
CA PHE A 364 27.15 1.90 11.06
C PHE A 364 27.74 2.40 9.75
N THR A 365 28.07 1.47 8.89
CA THR A 365 28.44 1.73 7.50
C THR A 365 27.27 1.40 6.59
N ARG A 366 26.92 2.32 5.69
CA ARG A 366 25.84 2.16 4.71
C ARG A 366 26.34 1.55 3.41
N TYR A 367 25.58 0.60 2.86
CA TYR A 367 25.82 -0.03 1.57
C TYR A 367 24.65 0.26 0.61
N GLU A 368 24.92 1.00 -0.44
CA GLU A 368 23.94 1.30 -1.48
C GLU A 368 23.75 0.10 -2.40
N CYS A 369 22.51 -0.21 -2.75
CA CYS A 369 22.18 -1.37 -3.57
C CYS A 369 21.58 -1.02 -4.94
N GLY A 370 21.17 0.24 -5.14
CA GLY A 370 20.53 0.70 -6.38
C GLY A 370 19.06 0.30 -6.52
N GLY A 371 18.48 -0.32 -5.52
CA GLY A 371 17.07 -0.69 -5.43
C GLY A 371 16.61 -0.75 -3.98
N MET A 372 15.33 -1.08 -3.77
CA MET A 372 14.75 -1.18 -2.45
C MET A 372 15.14 -2.49 -1.76
N VAL A 373 15.98 -2.41 -0.73
CA VAL A 373 16.39 -3.58 0.08
C VAL A 373 15.31 -3.88 1.12
N ARG A 374 14.57 -4.96 0.90
CA ARG A 374 13.51 -5.43 1.80
C ARG A 374 14.01 -6.45 2.81
N ARG A 375 14.93 -7.29 2.38
CA ARG A 375 15.46 -8.41 3.15
C ARG A 375 16.95 -8.56 2.96
N VAL A 376 17.62 -8.92 4.05
CA VAL A 376 18.97 -9.47 4.02
C VAL A 376 18.99 -10.84 4.70
N ARG A 377 19.88 -11.70 4.22
CA ARG A 377 20.25 -12.96 4.88
C ARG A 377 21.76 -13.06 4.95
N VAL A 378 22.23 -13.76 5.96
CA VAL A 378 23.66 -13.98 6.17
C VAL A 378 23.92 -15.48 6.21
N SER A 379 24.95 -15.92 5.49
CA SER A 379 25.47 -17.27 5.59
C SER A 379 27.00 -17.21 5.65
N GLY A 380 27.58 -17.71 6.75
CA GLY A 380 28.98 -17.58 7.01
C GLY A 380 29.43 -16.11 7.00
N ASN A 381 30.35 -15.79 6.11
CA ASN A 381 30.96 -14.46 5.97
C ASN A 381 30.35 -13.63 4.83
N THR A 382 29.14 -14.01 4.38
CA THR A 382 28.48 -13.43 3.17
C THR A 382 27.09 -12.88 3.51
N VAL A 383 26.78 -11.69 2.98
CA VAL A 383 25.47 -11.03 3.06
C VAL A 383 24.77 -11.13 1.71
N TYR A 384 23.54 -11.59 1.71
CA TYR A 384 22.66 -11.69 0.55
C TYR A 384 21.54 -10.67 0.70
N ALA A 385 21.46 -9.69 -0.20
CA ALA A 385 20.48 -8.61 -0.14
C ALA A 385 19.47 -8.72 -1.28
N ALA A 386 18.20 -8.92 -0.94
CA ALA A 386 17.09 -8.82 -1.86
C ALA A 386 16.78 -7.32 -2.07
N ALA A 387 17.18 -6.79 -3.22
CA ALA A 387 17.18 -5.35 -3.52
C ALA A 387 16.17 -4.98 -4.61
N SER A 388 15.02 -5.65 -4.63
CA SER A 388 13.90 -5.41 -5.55
C SER A 388 14.36 -5.25 -7.02
N ASP A 389 14.17 -4.08 -7.63
CA ASP A 389 14.52 -3.82 -9.03
C ASP A 389 16.03 -3.96 -9.33
N ALA A 390 16.89 -3.84 -8.31
CA ALA A 390 18.33 -4.07 -8.46
C ALA A 390 18.71 -5.57 -8.43
N GLY A 391 17.77 -6.46 -8.11
CA GLY A 391 17.95 -7.90 -8.08
C GLY A 391 18.46 -8.45 -6.74
N LEU A 392 19.26 -9.51 -6.80
CA LEU A 392 19.90 -10.15 -5.64
C LEU A 392 21.39 -9.84 -5.63
N LEU A 393 21.85 -9.16 -4.59
CA LEU A 393 23.23 -8.74 -4.43
C LEU A 393 23.91 -9.61 -3.37
N VAL A 394 25.15 -9.98 -3.64
CA VAL A 394 25.98 -10.81 -2.77
C VAL A 394 27.20 -10.02 -2.35
N PHE A 395 27.39 -9.87 -1.04
CA PHE A 395 28.51 -9.13 -0.45
C PHE A 395 29.36 -10.04 0.43
N GLN A 396 30.65 -10.06 0.16
CA GLN A 396 31.65 -10.74 0.99
C GLN A 396 32.20 -9.79 2.05
N ASN A 397 32.24 -10.23 3.30
CA ASN A 397 32.88 -9.48 4.37
C ASN A 397 34.40 -9.61 4.26
N THR A 398 35.06 -8.48 4.14
CA THR A 398 36.53 -8.37 4.06
C THR A 398 37.05 -7.51 5.21
N PRO A 399 38.38 -7.48 5.48
CA PRO A 399 38.94 -6.58 6.47
C PRO A 399 38.63 -5.09 6.23
N GLN A 400 38.37 -4.69 4.96
CA GLN A 400 38.05 -3.33 4.56
C GLN A 400 36.52 -3.05 4.55
N GLY A 401 35.70 -4.00 4.96
CA GLY A 401 34.24 -3.94 4.93
C GLY A 401 33.61 -4.88 3.89
N LEU A 402 32.35 -4.69 3.59
CA LEU A 402 31.66 -5.55 2.61
C LEU A 402 32.03 -5.15 1.18
N LYS A 403 32.36 -6.15 0.37
CA LYS A 403 32.62 -6.03 -1.06
C LYS A 403 31.54 -6.78 -1.84
N GLU A 404 30.88 -6.13 -2.79
CA GLU A 404 29.96 -6.80 -3.72
C GLU A 404 30.78 -7.75 -4.62
N ILE A 405 30.43 -9.05 -4.60
CA ILE A 405 31.11 -10.10 -5.36
C ILE A 405 30.22 -10.67 -6.48
N GLN A 406 28.90 -10.49 -6.37
CA GLN A 406 27.96 -10.95 -7.40
C GLN A 406 26.69 -10.11 -7.37
N ARG A 407 26.10 -9.90 -8.55
CA ARG A 407 24.78 -9.28 -8.73
C ARG A 407 23.98 -10.08 -9.75
N ILE A 408 22.82 -10.58 -9.34
CA ILE A 408 21.88 -11.29 -10.19
C ILE A 408 20.74 -10.32 -10.53
N THR A 409 20.70 -9.89 -11.80
CA THR A 409 19.76 -8.91 -12.32
C THR A 409 18.73 -9.56 -13.25
N GLY A 410 17.80 -8.76 -13.78
CA GLY A 410 16.77 -9.20 -14.74
C GLY A 410 15.45 -9.60 -14.10
N ASN A 411 15.44 -9.87 -12.80
CA ASN A 411 14.25 -10.15 -12.01
C ASN A 411 14.21 -9.24 -10.79
N ARG A 412 13.01 -8.76 -10.46
CA ARG A 412 12.75 -8.07 -9.20
C ARG A 412 12.75 -9.11 -8.07
N ILE A 413 13.63 -8.98 -7.09
CA ILE A 413 13.73 -9.91 -5.96
C ILE A 413 13.23 -9.23 -4.69
N TYR A 414 12.14 -9.73 -4.13
CA TYR A 414 11.51 -9.16 -2.94
C TYR A 414 12.02 -9.76 -1.64
N ASP A 415 12.25 -11.07 -1.62
CA ASP A 415 12.70 -11.77 -0.42
C ASP A 415 13.62 -12.93 -0.76
N VAL A 416 14.44 -13.32 0.21
CA VAL A 416 15.31 -14.49 0.16
C VAL A 416 15.31 -15.20 1.50
N ASP A 417 15.42 -16.53 1.46
CA ASP A 417 15.67 -17.33 2.65
C ASP A 417 16.74 -18.40 2.39
N ILE A 418 17.41 -18.83 3.46
CA ILE A 418 18.58 -19.72 3.41
C ILE A 418 18.38 -20.88 4.37
N SER A 419 18.67 -22.09 3.89
CA SER A 419 18.84 -23.29 4.71
C SER A 419 20.07 -24.07 4.24
N GLY A 420 21.09 -24.17 5.10
CA GLY A 420 22.36 -24.76 4.73
C GLY A 420 23.01 -24.05 3.53
N SER A 421 23.28 -24.80 2.46
CA SER A 421 23.81 -24.26 1.19
C SER A 421 22.73 -23.92 0.15
N LEU A 422 21.46 -24.02 0.49
CA LEU A 422 20.35 -23.65 -0.37
C LEU A 422 19.89 -22.23 -0.05
N LEU A 423 19.84 -21.37 -1.08
CA LEU A 423 19.16 -20.08 -1.04
C LEU A 423 17.97 -20.13 -1.99
N VAL A 424 16.84 -19.63 -1.53
CA VAL A 424 15.63 -19.49 -2.36
C VAL A 424 15.19 -18.03 -2.37
N SER A 425 14.85 -17.52 -3.56
CA SER A 425 14.33 -16.17 -3.75
C SER A 425 12.89 -16.18 -4.22
N ALA A 426 12.11 -15.21 -3.72
CA ALA A 426 10.79 -14.86 -4.22
C ALA A 426 10.89 -13.55 -5.01
N GLY A 427 10.45 -13.57 -6.27
CA GLY A 427 10.66 -12.39 -7.11
C GLY A 427 9.79 -12.32 -8.34
N ASN A 428 9.94 -11.21 -9.05
CA ASN A 428 9.23 -10.81 -10.27
C ASN A 428 7.70 -10.97 -10.20
N GLY A 429 7.18 -10.93 -8.97
CA GLY A 429 5.77 -11.14 -8.66
C GLY A 429 5.27 -12.57 -8.79
N PHE A 430 6.00 -13.51 -9.43
CA PHE A 430 5.47 -14.85 -9.76
C PHE A 430 6.53 -15.94 -9.88
N GLU A 431 7.77 -15.70 -9.53
CA GLU A 431 8.85 -16.66 -9.71
C GLU A 431 9.54 -17.00 -8.40
N LEU A 432 9.60 -18.30 -8.09
CA LEU A 432 10.47 -18.89 -7.07
C LEU A 432 11.74 -19.38 -7.77
N THR A 433 12.91 -18.96 -7.28
CA THR A 433 14.19 -19.43 -7.82
C THR A 433 15.06 -19.98 -6.71
N SER A 434 15.64 -21.14 -6.95
CA SER A 434 16.59 -21.82 -6.05
C SER A 434 18.02 -21.65 -6.53
N TYR A 435 18.93 -21.49 -5.57
CA TYR A 435 20.36 -21.33 -5.80
C TYR A 435 21.16 -22.20 -4.83
N ARG A 436 22.33 -22.65 -5.27
CA ARG A 436 23.36 -23.22 -4.39
C ARG A 436 24.32 -22.13 -4.00
N ILE A 437 24.57 -21.97 -2.71
CA ILE A 437 25.65 -21.16 -2.17
C ILE A 437 26.95 -21.93 -2.36
N LEU A 438 27.89 -21.34 -3.08
CA LEU A 438 29.23 -21.91 -3.30
C LEU A 438 30.18 -21.56 -2.15
N PRO A 439 31.33 -22.25 -2.01
CA PRO A 439 32.28 -22.01 -0.93
C PRO A 439 32.81 -20.57 -0.86
N ASP A 440 32.87 -19.86 -1.99
CA ASP A 440 33.25 -18.44 -2.08
C ASP A 440 32.12 -17.47 -1.76
N GLY A 441 30.94 -17.99 -1.44
CA GLY A 441 29.73 -17.22 -1.15
C GLY A 441 28.91 -16.84 -2.38
N THR A 442 29.41 -17.08 -3.60
CA THR A 442 28.63 -16.80 -4.82
C THR A 442 27.46 -17.78 -5.00
N LEU A 443 26.51 -17.43 -5.83
CA LEU A 443 25.29 -18.20 -6.07
C LEU A 443 25.32 -18.83 -7.45
N LYS A 444 25.03 -20.14 -7.50
CA LYS A 444 24.76 -20.88 -8.72
C LYS A 444 23.28 -21.21 -8.80
N LYS A 445 22.58 -20.72 -9.84
CA LYS A 445 21.16 -21.06 -10.07
C LYS A 445 21.03 -22.57 -10.24
N LEU A 446 20.08 -23.16 -9.53
CA LEU A 446 19.69 -24.57 -9.63
C LEU A 446 18.44 -24.73 -10.49
N GLY A 447 17.34 -24.08 -10.12
CA GLY A 447 16.08 -24.18 -10.81
C GLY A 447 15.18 -22.97 -10.56
N SER A 448 14.06 -22.91 -11.26
CA SER A 448 13.01 -21.94 -10.98
C SER A 448 11.64 -22.48 -11.35
N LEU A 449 10.62 -21.97 -10.67
CA LEU A 449 9.22 -22.26 -10.97
C LEU A 449 8.46 -20.94 -11.06
N ARG A 450 7.83 -20.71 -12.19
CA ARG A 450 6.91 -19.60 -12.41
C ARG A 450 5.49 -20.04 -12.08
N THR A 451 4.79 -19.24 -11.29
CA THR A 451 3.38 -19.46 -10.95
C THR A 451 2.55 -18.26 -11.38
N TRP A 452 1.26 -18.31 -11.13
CA TRP A 452 0.33 -17.20 -11.34
C TRP A 452 0.04 -16.42 -10.04
N ILE A 453 0.71 -16.78 -8.93
CA ILE A 453 0.49 -16.21 -7.59
C ILE A 453 1.62 -15.26 -7.27
N PRO A 454 1.31 -14.03 -6.78
CA PRO A 454 2.33 -13.10 -6.33
C PRO A 454 3.22 -13.71 -5.24
N MET A 455 4.52 -13.48 -5.32
CA MET A 455 5.52 -13.97 -4.38
C MET A 455 6.35 -12.81 -3.85
N GLN A 456 6.18 -12.47 -2.58
CA GLN A 456 6.88 -11.35 -1.94
C GLN A 456 7.66 -11.77 -0.72
N ILE A 457 7.29 -12.88 -0.10
CA ILE A 457 7.91 -13.41 1.12
C ILE A 457 8.14 -14.88 0.92
N VAL A 458 9.32 -15.35 1.32
CA VAL A 458 9.68 -16.77 1.30
C VAL A 458 10.27 -17.19 2.64
N HIS A 459 9.84 -18.36 3.13
CA HIS A 459 10.45 -19.05 4.27
C HIS A 459 10.73 -20.50 3.94
N LEU A 460 11.88 -20.98 4.39
CA LEU A 460 12.32 -22.38 4.26
C LEU A 460 12.10 -23.14 5.56
N TYR A 461 11.58 -24.36 5.43
CA TYR A 461 11.32 -25.29 6.52
C TYR A 461 11.89 -26.67 6.21
N GLU A 462 11.91 -27.56 7.21
CA GLU A 462 12.36 -28.95 7.07
C GLU A 462 13.74 -29.04 6.38
N ASP A 463 14.73 -28.32 6.93
CA ASP A 463 16.08 -28.26 6.36
C ASP A 463 16.13 -27.85 4.88
N GLY A 464 15.23 -26.98 4.49
CA GLY A 464 15.15 -26.44 3.13
C GLY A 464 14.35 -27.30 2.14
N LYS A 465 13.69 -28.37 2.60
CA LYS A 465 12.88 -29.24 1.74
C LYS A 465 11.53 -28.63 1.38
N ILE A 466 11.06 -27.66 2.16
CA ILE A 466 9.80 -26.97 1.96
C ILE A 466 10.03 -25.47 1.89
N ALA A 467 9.45 -24.80 0.91
CA ALA A 467 9.30 -23.34 0.91
C ALA A 467 7.84 -22.97 1.07
N ALA A 468 7.53 -22.05 2.01
CA ALA A 468 6.26 -21.35 2.06
C ALA A 468 6.45 -19.96 1.48
N VAL A 469 5.57 -19.58 0.57
CA VAL A 469 5.64 -18.31 -0.17
C VAL A 469 4.29 -17.61 -0.11
N SER A 470 4.31 -16.32 0.16
CA SER A 470 3.12 -15.49 0.18
C SER A 470 3.30 -14.16 -0.56
N GLY A 471 2.20 -13.50 -0.85
CA GLY A 471 2.15 -12.17 -1.44
C GLY A 471 0.70 -11.72 -1.65
N GLY A 472 0.32 -10.58 -1.13
CA GLY A 472 -0.88 -9.76 -1.32
C GLY A 472 -2.23 -10.38 -1.71
N THR A 473 -2.39 -11.69 -1.61
CA THR A 473 -3.60 -12.40 -2.07
C THR A 473 -4.34 -13.15 -0.97
N GLY A 474 -3.93 -12.99 0.29
CA GLY A 474 -4.46 -13.76 1.42
C GLY A 474 -4.14 -15.27 1.34
N ARG A 475 -3.10 -15.64 0.56
CA ARG A 475 -2.72 -17.03 0.32
C ARG A 475 -1.28 -17.30 0.69
N VAL A 476 -1.04 -18.50 1.23
CA VAL A 476 0.31 -19.07 1.40
C VAL A 476 0.41 -20.31 0.52
N ASN A 477 1.48 -20.38 -0.26
CA ASN A 477 1.75 -21.49 -1.18
C ASN A 477 2.94 -22.28 -0.68
N PHE A 478 2.82 -23.59 -0.71
CA PHE A 478 3.89 -24.51 -0.30
C PHE A 478 4.50 -25.17 -1.53
N PHE A 479 5.82 -25.20 -1.52
CA PHE A 479 6.65 -25.80 -2.58
C PHE A 479 7.51 -26.90 -2.00
N ASP A 480 7.56 -28.03 -2.68
CA ASP A 480 8.48 -29.12 -2.43
C ASP A 480 9.82 -28.80 -3.10
N LEU A 481 10.89 -28.79 -2.31
CA LEU A 481 12.26 -28.53 -2.71
C LEU A 481 13.18 -29.73 -2.45
N ASN A 482 12.65 -30.95 -2.25
CA ASN A 482 13.50 -32.16 -2.16
C ASN A 482 14.44 -32.28 -3.37
N ASN A 483 13.98 -31.82 -4.53
CA ASN A 483 14.84 -31.55 -5.68
C ASN A 483 14.80 -30.04 -6.00
N PRO A 484 15.77 -29.25 -5.50
CA PRO A 484 15.76 -27.81 -5.72
C PRO A 484 16.02 -27.39 -7.16
N GLU A 485 16.46 -28.29 -8.05
CA GLU A 485 16.58 -28.04 -9.49
C GLU A 485 15.21 -28.06 -10.19
N LYS A 486 14.22 -28.72 -9.57
CA LYS A 486 12.84 -28.86 -10.08
C LYS A 486 11.83 -28.58 -8.95
N PRO A 487 11.69 -27.34 -8.48
CA PRO A 487 10.70 -26.98 -7.47
C PRO A 487 9.29 -27.38 -7.91
N VAL A 488 8.46 -27.90 -7.01
CA VAL A 488 7.10 -28.32 -7.31
C VAL A 488 6.12 -27.64 -6.36
N GLN A 489 5.14 -26.93 -6.91
CA GLN A 489 4.05 -26.38 -6.10
C GLN A 489 3.14 -27.53 -5.63
N LYS A 490 2.92 -27.64 -4.33
CA LYS A 490 2.10 -28.73 -3.73
C LYS A 490 0.70 -28.24 -3.38
N LYS A 491 0.58 -27.37 -2.41
CA LYS A 491 -0.69 -26.90 -1.88
C LYS A 491 -0.67 -25.40 -1.66
N TYR A 492 -1.83 -24.78 -1.66
CA TYR A 492 -1.99 -23.42 -1.15
C TYR A 492 -3.10 -23.39 -0.10
N PHE A 493 -2.98 -22.47 0.85
CA PHE A 493 -4.02 -22.17 1.81
C PHE A 493 -4.51 -20.75 1.57
N ALA A 494 -5.82 -20.57 1.49
CA ALA A 494 -6.45 -19.26 1.47
C ALA A 494 -7.03 -18.99 2.86
N GLU A 495 -6.47 -18.03 3.58
CA GLU A 495 -6.93 -17.67 4.93
C GLU A 495 -8.33 -17.06 4.92
N LYS A 496 -8.63 -16.25 3.96
CA LYS A 496 -9.99 -15.78 3.59
C LYS A 496 -9.96 -15.31 2.13
N ARG A 497 -11.14 -15.26 1.49
CA ARG A 497 -11.30 -14.67 0.16
C ARG A 497 -11.18 -13.13 0.17
N ILE A 498 -10.25 -12.58 0.93
CA ILE A 498 -10.04 -11.14 1.00
C ILE A 498 -8.85 -10.85 0.13
N LEU A 499 -9.09 -10.26 -1.02
CA LEU A 499 -8.06 -9.70 -1.88
C LEU A 499 -7.33 -8.58 -1.12
N TYR A 500 -6.02 -8.46 -1.33
CA TYR A 500 -5.17 -7.39 -0.77
C TYR A 500 -4.84 -7.49 0.73
N ILE A 501 -4.98 -8.66 1.34
CA ILE A 501 -4.45 -8.91 2.68
C ILE A 501 -3.11 -9.60 2.57
N ASP A 502 -2.13 -9.02 3.24
CA ASP A 502 -0.82 -9.63 3.40
C ASP A 502 -0.91 -10.76 4.42
N VAL A 503 -0.35 -11.89 4.03
CA VAL A 503 -0.29 -13.10 4.85
C VAL A 503 1.16 -13.50 4.92
N PHE A 504 1.68 -13.67 6.13
CA PHE A 504 3.09 -13.94 6.37
C PHE A 504 3.26 -15.29 7.05
N PRO A 505 3.85 -16.29 6.36
CA PRO A 505 4.34 -17.49 7.04
C PRO A 505 5.51 -17.10 7.94
N GLU A 506 5.53 -17.64 9.16
CA GLU A 506 6.50 -17.27 10.18
C GLU A 506 7.40 -18.46 10.55
N GLN A 507 8.29 -18.30 11.53
CA GLN A 507 9.15 -19.38 12.01
C GLN A 507 8.32 -20.51 12.61
N THR A 508 8.76 -21.75 12.41
CA THR A 508 8.15 -22.95 13.02
C THR A 508 8.81 -23.33 14.33
N LEU A 509 8.02 -23.94 15.20
CA LEU A 509 8.49 -24.58 16.43
C LEU A 509 7.74 -25.91 16.63
N ASN A 510 8.48 -27.02 16.70
CA ASN A 510 7.93 -28.37 16.86
C ASN A 510 6.80 -28.71 15.86
N GLY A 511 6.99 -28.32 14.58
CA GLY A 511 6.00 -28.54 13.53
C GLY A 511 4.83 -27.53 13.52
N PHE A 512 4.71 -26.67 14.52
CA PHE A 512 3.69 -25.61 14.52
C PHE A 512 4.14 -24.41 13.69
N LEU A 513 3.32 -24.01 12.73
CA LEU A 513 3.53 -22.87 11.84
C LEU A 513 2.49 -21.79 12.11
N PRO A 514 2.86 -20.66 12.68
CA PRO A 514 1.99 -19.49 12.71
C PRO A 514 1.99 -18.79 11.35
N ILE A 515 0.82 -18.34 10.94
CA ILE A 515 0.63 -17.48 9.78
C ILE A 515 -0.01 -16.20 10.27
N SER A 516 0.71 -15.09 10.20
CA SER A 516 0.17 -13.79 10.51
C SER A 516 -0.65 -13.25 9.35
N VAL A 517 -1.85 -12.76 9.66
CA VAL A 517 -2.79 -12.17 8.70
C VAL A 517 -2.95 -10.70 9.05
N HIS A 518 -2.49 -9.82 8.18
CA HIS A 518 -2.48 -8.38 8.42
C HIS A 518 -3.86 -7.87 8.85
N GLY A 519 -3.90 -7.19 10.01
CA GLY A 519 -5.12 -6.60 10.58
C GLY A 519 -6.17 -7.60 11.10
N MET A 520 -5.92 -8.93 11.05
CA MET A 520 -6.90 -9.96 11.41
C MET A 520 -6.44 -10.91 12.50
N GLY A 521 -5.13 -11.04 12.73
CA GLY A 521 -4.58 -11.92 13.77
C GLY A 521 -3.73 -13.06 13.23
N LEU A 522 -3.72 -14.18 13.93
CA LEU A 522 -2.92 -15.36 13.63
C LEU A 522 -3.81 -16.55 13.24
N SER A 523 -3.34 -17.31 12.25
CA SER A 523 -3.80 -18.65 11.97
C SER A 523 -2.66 -19.64 12.24
N TRP A 524 -3.01 -20.79 12.78
CA TRP A 524 -2.03 -21.81 13.14
C TRP A 524 -2.19 -23.06 12.28
N TYR A 525 -1.06 -23.61 11.90
CA TYR A 525 -0.97 -24.83 11.12
C TYR A 525 0.01 -25.80 11.77
N HIS A 526 -0.19 -27.08 11.56
CA HIS A 526 0.80 -28.10 11.84
C HIS A 526 1.43 -28.58 10.52
N LEU A 527 2.74 -28.46 10.41
CA LEU A 527 3.50 -29.01 9.29
C LEU A 527 3.77 -30.49 9.51
N ASN A 528 3.44 -31.29 8.51
CA ASN A 528 3.77 -32.72 8.46
C ASN A 528 4.36 -33.01 7.09
N GLY A 529 5.69 -32.94 7.01
CA GLY A 529 6.39 -32.97 5.73
C GLY A 529 5.91 -31.83 4.80
N THR A 530 5.49 -32.13 3.59
CA THR A 530 4.98 -31.15 2.61
C THR A 530 3.50 -30.80 2.82
N ALA A 531 2.84 -31.37 3.84
CA ALA A 531 1.46 -31.05 4.19
C ALA A 531 1.43 -30.05 5.35
N ALA A 532 0.45 -29.14 5.31
CA ALA A 532 0.12 -28.29 6.45
C ALA A 532 -1.37 -28.42 6.73
N GLU A 533 -1.71 -28.67 7.98
CA GLU A 533 -3.08 -28.84 8.45
C GLU A 533 -3.45 -27.68 9.36
N ARG A 534 -4.58 -27.03 9.07
CA ARG A 534 -5.06 -25.93 9.91
C ARG A 534 -5.57 -26.48 11.24
N LEU A 535 -5.17 -25.85 12.33
CA LEU A 535 -5.67 -26.18 13.66
C LEU A 535 -6.98 -25.42 13.91
N GLU A 536 -8.09 -26.13 14.16
CA GLU A 536 -9.42 -25.50 14.28
C GLU A 536 -9.67 -24.79 15.62
N ASN A 537 -9.11 -25.26 16.71
CA ASN A 537 -9.30 -24.68 18.06
C ASN A 537 -8.16 -23.77 18.46
N ASN A 538 -7.99 -22.70 17.70
CA ASN A 538 -6.86 -21.81 17.89
C ASN A 538 -7.11 -20.73 18.93
N PRO A 539 -6.09 -20.44 19.71
CA PRO A 539 -6.10 -19.26 20.54
C PRO A 539 -6.23 -18.01 19.66
N SER A 540 -7.42 -17.46 19.58
CA SER A 540 -7.66 -16.20 18.91
C SER A 540 -6.95 -15.08 19.68
N VAL A 541 -5.73 -14.75 19.28
CA VAL A 541 -5.10 -13.53 19.72
C VAL A 541 -5.51 -12.47 18.72
N GLN A 542 -6.37 -11.54 19.13
CA GLN A 542 -6.77 -10.42 18.29
C GLN A 542 -5.63 -9.40 18.29
N PHE A 543 -4.99 -9.24 17.13
CA PHE A 543 -3.96 -8.23 16.91
C PHE A 543 -4.46 -7.21 15.90
N HIS A 544 -4.19 -5.94 16.14
CA HIS A 544 -4.51 -4.90 15.16
C HIS A 544 -3.47 -4.74 14.07
N GLN A 545 -2.23 -5.08 14.34
CA GLN A 545 -1.11 -5.12 13.38
C GLN A 545 -0.09 -6.11 13.90
N LEU A 546 0.15 -7.18 13.16
CA LEU A 546 1.25 -8.09 13.41
C LEU A 546 2.37 -7.75 12.45
N ASP A 547 3.48 -7.35 13.02
CA ASP A 547 4.69 -7.08 12.25
C ASP A 547 5.55 -8.36 12.06
N GLY A 548 5.19 -9.46 12.74
CA GLY A 548 5.85 -10.76 12.62
C GLY A 548 6.01 -11.49 13.96
N ILE A 549 6.50 -12.71 13.89
CA ILE A 549 6.74 -13.60 15.03
C ILE A 549 8.18 -14.08 15.02
N ALA A 550 8.75 -14.33 16.19
CA ALA A 550 10.00 -15.06 16.33
C ALA A 550 9.83 -16.27 17.25
N VAL A 551 10.74 -17.21 17.13
CA VAL A 551 10.90 -18.29 18.11
C VAL A 551 12.03 -17.88 19.05
N LEU A 552 11.72 -17.74 20.35
CA LEU A 552 12.66 -17.48 21.42
C LEU A 552 12.77 -18.74 22.28
N LYS A 553 13.90 -19.43 22.23
CA LYS A 553 14.11 -20.72 22.88
C LYS A 553 13.06 -21.74 22.46
N ASP A 554 12.11 -22.05 23.33
CA ASP A 554 11.04 -23.04 23.20
C ASP A 554 9.63 -22.43 23.06
N ARG A 555 9.55 -21.12 22.79
CA ARG A 555 8.27 -20.38 22.74
C ARG A 555 8.21 -19.44 21.53
N PHE A 556 7.00 -19.25 21.04
CA PHE A 556 6.72 -18.18 20.10
C PHE A 556 6.62 -16.85 20.81
N PHE A 557 7.42 -15.88 20.38
CA PHE A 557 7.31 -14.49 20.77
C PHE A 557 6.36 -13.78 19.81
N ILE A 558 5.30 -13.21 20.35
CA ILE A 558 4.21 -12.61 19.58
C ILE A 558 4.00 -11.18 20.09
N PRO A 559 4.37 -10.16 19.33
CA PRO A 559 4.05 -8.77 19.67
C PRO A 559 2.55 -8.58 19.83
N SER A 560 2.13 -7.80 20.82
CA SER A 560 0.76 -7.40 21.03
C SER A 560 0.61 -5.88 20.88
N LYS A 561 -0.54 -5.32 21.29
CA LYS A 561 -0.77 -3.88 21.19
C LYS A 561 0.22 -3.09 22.05
N ARG A 562 0.82 -2.05 21.48
CA ARG A 562 1.73 -1.12 22.14
C ARG A 562 2.95 -1.81 22.77
N ASN A 563 2.98 -1.92 24.09
CA ASN A 563 4.14 -2.39 24.87
C ASN A 563 4.01 -3.87 25.26
N GLY A 564 2.97 -4.56 24.80
CA GLY A 564 2.68 -5.94 25.20
C GLY A 564 3.24 -6.99 24.25
N TYR A 565 3.42 -8.21 24.75
CA TYR A 565 3.77 -9.39 23.97
C TYR A 565 3.35 -10.67 24.70
N TYR A 566 3.22 -11.75 23.94
CA TYR A 566 2.92 -13.08 24.45
C TYR A 566 4.10 -14.01 24.19
N LEU A 567 4.29 -14.95 25.10
CA LEU A 567 5.19 -16.09 24.92
C LEU A 567 4.33 -17.35 24.96
N LEU A 568 4.24 -18.04 23.82
CA LEU A 568 3.41 -19.25 23.68
C LEU A 568 4.27 -20.47 23.44
N ALA A 569 4.12 -21.47 24.30
CA ALA A 569 4.71 -22.78 24.06
C ALA A 569 3.77 -23.67 23.22
N PRO A 570 4.28 -24.61 22.42
CA PRO A 570 3.46 -25.53 21.63
C PRO A 570 2.43 -26.32 22.45
N GLU A 571 2.74 -26.67 23.68
CA GLU A 571 1.86 -27.36 24.62
C GLU A 571 0.66 -26.51 25.10
N ASP A 572 0.66 -25.21 24.86
CA ASP A 572 -0.44 -24.30 25.19
C ASP A 572 -1.52 -24.27 24.11
N PHE A 573 -1.26 -24.89 22.97
CA PHE A 573 -2.23 -24.98 21.88
C PHE A 573 -3.40 -25.90 22.27
N GLY A 574 -4.62 -25.42 22.05
CA GLY A 574 -5.85 -26.15 22.38
C GLY A 574 -6.30 -26.01 23.82
N LYS A 575 -5.55 -25.41 24.72
CA LYS A 575 -6.01 -25.13 26.10
C LYS A 575 -6.86 -23.85 26.12
N ALA A 576 -8.08 -23.94 26.64
CA ALA A 576 -8.87 -22.77 26.97
C ALA A 576 -8.29 -22.12 28.24
N GLY A 577 -7.74 -20.91 28.11
CA GLY A 577 -7.21 -20.19 29.28
C GLY A 577 -6.56 -18.86 28.88
N LEU A 578 -6.61 -17.92 29.82
CA LEU A 578 -5.98 -16.61 29.67
C LEU A 578 -4.46 -16.78 29.59
N ARG A 579 -3.90 -16.29 28.51
CA ARG A 579 -2.45 -16.19 28.34
C ARG A 579 -1.95 -14.94 29.01
N LYS A 580 -0.85 -15.07 29.69
CA LYS A 580 -0.21 -13.95 30.35
C LYS A 580 0.37 -13.03 29.26
N GLU A 581 -0.11 -11.80 29.19
CA GLU A 581 0.53 -10.73 28.45
C GLU A 581 1.69 -10.18 29.28
N PHE A 582 2.87 -10.17 28.70
CA PHE A 582 4.05 -9.51 29.26
C PHE A 582 4.13 -8.08 28.72
N ARG A 583 4.81 -7.18 29.44
CA ARG A 583 4.95 -5.80 29.03
C ARG A 583 6.41 -5.35 29.13
N ALA A 584 6.82 -4.57 28.15
CA ALA A 584 8.08 -3.85 28.15
C ALA A 584 7.86 -2.35 28.43
N ASP A 585 8.93 -1.64 28.78
CA ASP A 585 8.88 -0.21 29.06
C ASP A 585 8.70 0.65 27.81
N VAL A 586 8.93 0.06 26.63
CA VAL A 586 8.82 0.71 25.32
C VAL A 586 7.92 -0.08 24.39
N PRO A 587 7.43 0.52 23.29
CA PRO A 587 6.62 -0.18 22.31
C PRO A 587 7.32 -1.41 21.73
N ILE A 588 6.59 -2.51 21.68
CA ILE A 588 7.00 -3.79 21.08
C ILE A 588 6.38 -3.83 19.69
N LEU A 589 7.07 -3.23 18.73
CA LEU A 589 6.60 -3.09 17.35
C LEU A 589 7.68 -3.57 16.39
N GLY A 590 7.27 -4.23 15.32
CA GLY A 590 8.13 -4.57 14.21
C GLY A 590 8.46 -6.05 14.05
N LEU A 591 9.23 -6.35 13.02
CA LEU A 591 9.66 -7.68 12.63
C LEU A 591 10.71 -8.20 13.61
N PRO A 592 10.43 -9.26 14.39
CA PRO A 592 11.37 -9.74 15.38
C PRO A 592 12.46 -10.62 14.77
N MET A 593 13.66 -10.52 15.31
CA MET A 593 14.80 -11.41 15.06
C MET A 593 15.51 -11.69 16.38
N TRP A 594 15.63 -12.95 16.75
CA TRP A 594 16.39 -13.39 17.91
C TRP A 594 17.77 -13.89 17.48
N ASP A 595 18.83 -13.56 18.24
CA ASP A 595 20.20 -13.93 17.93
C ASP A 595 20.58 -15.38 18.34
N GLY A 596 19.62 -16.13 18.88
CA GLY A 596 19.85 -17.46 19.44
C GLY A 596 20.44 -17.43 20.85
N GLY A 597 20.76 -16.27 21.40
CA GLY A 597 21.38 -16.06 22.70
C GLY A 597 20.55 -15.14 23.59
N LYS A 598 21.01 -13.90 23.74
CA LYS A 598 20.45 -12.93 24.69
C LYS A 598 19.80 -11.71 24.04
N ARG A 599 19.91 -11.53 22.71
CA ARG A 599 19.44 -10.31 22.06
C ARG A 599 18.23 -10.58 21.18
N LEU A 600 17.20 -9.77 21.35
CA LEU A 600 16.04 -9.68 20.47
C LEU A 600 16.05 -8.33 19.77
N PHE A 601 15.90 -8.34 18.45
CA PHE A 601 15.79 -7.14 17.63
C PHE A 601 14.39 -7.05 17.07
N LEU A 602 13.78 -5.86 17.16
CA LEU A 602 12.49 -5.56 16.58
C LEU A 602 12.65 -4.46 15.55
N SER A 603 12.39 -4.77 14.29
CA SER A 603 12.50 -3.83 13.17
C SER A 603 11.12 -3.23 12.87
N ASP A 604 10.88 -2.02 13.31
CA ASP A 604 9.69 -1.24 12.95
C ASP A 604 9.85 -0.67 11.53
N SER A 605 9.33 -1.42 10.56
CA SER A 605 9.46 -1.07 9.15
C SER A 605 8.79 0.26 8.81
N ARG A 606 7.69 0.60 9.50
CA ARG A 606 6.96 1.83 9.28
C ARG A 606 7.75 3.06 9.73
N ASN A 607 8.38 3.00 10.90
CA ASN A 607 9.10 4.13 11.47
C ASN A 607 10.60 4.14 11.15
N GLY A 608 11.12 3.06 10.54
CA GLY A 608 12.54 2.94 10.24
C GLY A 608 13.41 2.81 11.48
N ILE A 609 12.89 2.17 12.54
CA ILE A 609 13.57 2.02 13.83
C ILE A 609 13.83 0.54 14.09
N VAL A 610 15.03 0.21 14.51
CA VAL A 610 15.38 -1.11 15.06
C VAL A 610 15.65 -0.97 16.54
N SER A 611 14.85 -1.65 17.36
CA SER A 611 15.03 -1.73 18.81
C SER A 611 15.75 -3.01 19.18
N GLU A 612 16.83 -2.92 19.96
CA GLU A 612 17.58 -4.05 20.49
C GLU A 612 17.24 -4.22 21.98
N PHE A 613 16.81 -5.43 22.34
CA PHE A 613 16.46 -5.79 23.72
C PHE A 613 17.37 -6.88 24.27
N ASP A 614 17.65 -6.80 25.57
CA ASP A 614 18.12 -7.93 26.35
C ASP A 614 16.94 -8.89 26.58
N ALA A 615 17.03 -10.08 26.02
CA ALA A 615 16.07 -11.17 26.11
C ALA A 615 16.63 -12.38 26.89
N SER A 616 17.63 -12.15 27.78
CA SER A 616 18.15 -13.18 28.69
C SER A 616 17.02 -13.79 29.51
N SER A 617 16.05 -12.98 29.93
CA SER A 617 14.75 -13.34 30.49
C SER A 617 13.64 -12.89 29.54
N PRO A 618 13.10 -13.78 28.71
CA PRO A 618 12.07 -13.43 27.74
C PRO A 618 10.81 -12.79 28.35
N GLU A 619 10.53 -13.08 29.62
CA GLU A 619 9.41 -12.49 30.38
C GLU A 619 9.65 -11.03 30.79
N HIS A 620 10.90 -10.54 30.70
CA HIS A 620 11.32 -9.21 31.16
C HIS A 620 12.28 -8.58 30.14
N LEU A 621 11.76 -8.21 29.00
CA LEU A 621 12.56 -7.54 27.96
C LEU A 621 13.01 -6.15 28.42
N LYS A 622 14.32 -5.90 28.31
CA LYS A 622 14.92 -4.61 28.64
C LYS A 622 15.51 -3.98 27.39
N LEU A 623 15.08 -2.78 27.05
CA LEU A 623 15.65 -2.04 25.93
C LEU A 623 17.13 -1.74 26.16
N ILE A 624 17.97 -2.09 25.19
CA ILE A 624 19.40 -1.77 25.18
C ILE A 624 19.63 -0.48 24.41
N ARG A 625 19.14 -0.41 23.14
CA ARG A 625 19.28 0.75 22.27
C ARG A 625 18.25 0.75 21.14
N GLN A 626 18.15 1.88 20.47
CA GLN A 626 17.41 2.03 19.22
C GLN A 626 18.31 2.57 18.12
N VAL A 627 18.15 2.05 16.90
CA VAL A 627 18.85 2.49 15.70
C VAL A 627 17.81 3.04 14.72
N ASP A 628 17.93 4.32 14.38
CA ASP A 628 17.02 5.02 13.47
C ASP A 628 17.65 5.09 12.07
N VAL A 629 17.07 4.37 11.11
CA VAL A 629 17.48 4.35 9.69
C VAL A 629 16.54 5.18 8.79
N HIS A 630 15.58 5.92 9.37
CA HIS A 630 14.68 6.80 8.63
C HIS A 630 15.49 7.80 7.75
N PRO A 631 15.10 8.10 6.49
CA PRO A 631 13.85 7.77 5.79
C PRO A 631 13.79 6.35 5.20
N GLY A 632 14.76 5.49 5.48
CA GLY A 632 14.69 4.08 5.13
C GLY A 632 13.59 3.34 5.90
N THR A 633 13.16 2.20 5.34
CA THR A 633 12.26 1.25 6.00
C THR A 633 13.10 0.18 6.68
N ALA A 634 12.96 -0.03 7.98
CA ALA A 634 13.69 -1.09 8.66
C ALA A 634 13.09 -2.47 8.32
N GLY A 635 13.75 -3.24 7.47
CA GLY A 635 13.42 -4.65 7.25
C GLY A 635 13.87 -5.54 8.42
N ARG A 636 13.48 -6.83 8.41
CA ARG A 636 13.92 -7.78 9.44
C ARG A 636 15.46 -7.83 9.50
N ALA A 637 16.01 -7.54 10.65
CA ALA A 637 17.47 -7.51 10.88
C ALA A 637 18.11 -8.89 10.71
N ALA A 638 19.43 -8.90 10.50
CA ALA A 638 20.27 -10.09 10.48
C ALA A 638 21.57 -9.80 11.25
N LEU A 639 22.39 -10.82 11.47
CA LEU A 639 23.69 -10.69 12.12
C LEU A 639 24.80 -11.22 11.23
N LEU A 640 25.84 -10.45 11.05
CA LEU A 640 27.11 -10.86 10.43
C LEU A 640 28.22 -10.87 11.48
N ASN A 641 28.64 -12.05 11.89
CA ASN A 641 29.67 -12.20 12.92
C ASN A 641 29.33 -11.39 14.20
N GLY A 642 28.08 -11.46 14.65
CA GLY A 642 27.56 -10.75 15.81
C GLY A 642 27.27 -9.27 15.61
N ARG A 643 27.61 -8.68 14.46
CA ARG A 643 27.31 -7.29 14.07
C ARG A 643 25.94 -7.20 13.40
N LEU A 644 25.18 -6.18 13.76
CA LEU A 644 23.84 -5.97 13.24
C LEU A 644 23.86 -5.54 11.76
N VAL A 645 23.02 -6.18 10.94
CA VAL A 645 22.75 -5.82 9.55
C VAL A 645 21.29 -5.40 9.44
N ILE A 646 21.02 -4.17 8.99
CA ILE A 646 19.67 -3.59 8.92
C ILE A 646 19.32 -3.30 7.47
N PRO A 647 18.37 -4.02 6.84
CA PRO A 647 17.78 -3.60 5.56
C PRO A 647 17.10 -2.25 5.74
N ALA A 648 17.33 -1.31 4.84
CA ALA A 648 16.86 0.07 4.97
C ALA A 648 16.15 0.62 3.72
N GLY A 649 15.42 -0.25 3.01
CA GLY A 649 14.64 0.14 1.84
C GLY A 649 15.52 0.76 0.76
N PHE A 650 15.11 1.92 0.23
CA PHE A 650 15.88 2.65 -0.80
C PHE A 650 17.21 3.22 -0.29
N SER A 651 17.44 3.26 1.02
CA SER A 651 18.74 3.60 1.59
C SER A 651 19.77 2.46 1.46
N GLY A 652 19.37 1.30 0.95
CA GLY A 652 20.18 0.10 0.88
C GLY A 652 20.12 -0.68 2.20
N PHE A 653 21.27 -0.98 2.81
CA PHE A 653 21.32 -1.56 4.15
C PHE A 653 22.49 -0.99 4.96
N TYR A 654 22.42 -1.13 6.27
CA TYR A 654 23.46 -0.72 7.21
C TYR A 654 24.10 -1.94 7.87
N LEU A 655 25.42 -1.91 8.01
CA LEU A 655 26.19 -2.87 8.80
C LEU A 655 26.82 -2.15 9.99
N GLU A 656 26.61 -2.67 11.20
CA GLU A 656 27.26 -2.19 12.40
C GLU A 656 28.80 -2.30 12.28
N ASN A 657 29.50 -1.23 12.62
CA ASN A 657 30.96 -1.21 12.58
C ASN A 657 31.56 -2.17 13.61
N SER A 658 32.72 -2.70 13.35
CA SER A 658 33.47 -3.46 14.38
C SER A 658 33.68 -2.54 15.58
N LYS A 659 33.40 -3.03 16.79
CA LYS A 659 33.94 -2.37 17.99
C LYS A 659 35.43 -2.41 17.84
N ASN A 660 36.08 -1.25 17.80
CA ASN A 660 37.54 -1.23 17.97
C ASN A 660 37.80 -1.95 19.29
N SER A 661 38.54 -3.02 19.24
CA SER A 661 39.12 -3.61 20.45
C SER A 661 40.15 -2.59 20.94
N ASP A 662 39.68 -1.70 21.85
CA ASP A 662 40.61 -0.93 22.67
C ASP A 662 41.44 -1.89 23.56
#